data_47775e1cef1f940de09df2ff7cdfc2d5
#
_entry.id   47775e1cef1f940de09df2ff7cdfc2d5
#
_cell.length_a   1.000
_cell.length_b   1.000
_cell.length_c   1.000
_cell.angle_alpha   90.00
_cell.angle_beta   90.00
_cell.angle_gamma   90.00
#
_symmetry.space_group_name_H-M   'P 1'
#
loop_
_entity.id
_entity.type
_entity.pdbx_description
1 polymer ?
#
loop_
_entity_poly.entity_id
_entity_poly.type
_entity_poly.pdbx_seq_one_letter_code
_entity_poly.pdbx_strand_id
1 'polypeptide(L)'
;MEAKGYLSLNTREGCKRWLAILLAVILVTSFIAQMIASQGGSIKISNITIDARGAEINGDLYCPAGTTDEDKLPAVILAPGAGVVKENMRGLAEELARRGYVVFNVNPYGNGLSETPVYNENDMGPDKFDIFGTPLGVLDAVNFLRTLEFVDHTRIGLSGHSQGSRRTGYAALMDCGYYTFNDVKLILLNEKFGVEITAEDINRDADEIAKERLTPEQLAVYEKLVPEYRADYDVMTKSLCLLGSQAQYCNPTAVVSVAGIEVTRTCKVNMAIINGSYDFSYLSFNNAPGTKAAWYIPESEDIVNEGYYALDDLTGTSKLVGMFRQDTILNNPELAAAIENRSLRIVLQTPETHSVNFFSDHTFAMVVDFFNQTLNNNADVAVTADGEIIFYWRELMNLIAMFAMVAMIIPLLALFLLDRRYAGCKAPELDAEADKPWVSWVIFALSIAAGFLALYQGSGNKSFVKMPSGYDFPLMLTAWTTVHLTTWLALFAVALVVIYLLLSRKFKNFLQYLKNQITIGFVNILRSVFMGIAFIAAAYTALCAIEYLFQQDFRWWMTAYTELKANHWWYVITYGAILLPFFLLISMGLNYLSDRTLKGRKPWQDLLITVLVNSAGLWLLWAVSTGLAYTGVTQGYLFTSFILTYGALLTVPINVFVLRASYLKTRTIWTGAVIASLMVAWLLVSTSGMNGSWIPQTWLSVFLGR
;
A
#
# COMPACT_ATOMS: atom_id res chain seq x y z
N MET A 1 33.90 -33.91 13.37
CA MET A 1 34.17 -33.73 11.91
C MET A 1 32.98 -34.10 11.01
N GLU A 2 32.06 -34.94 11.44
CA GLU A 2 30.89 -35.35 10.62
C GLU A 2 29.82 -34.26 10.40
N ALA A 3 29.64 -33.33 11.33
CA ALA A 3 28.66 -32.23 11.18
C ALA A 3 29.00 -31.23 10.07
N LYS A 4 30.26 -31.07 9.66
CA LYS A 4 30.68 -30.17 8.57
C LYS A 4 30.27 -30.68 7.18
N GLY A 5 30.02 -31.97 7.01
CA GLY A 5 29.57 -32.56 5.75
C GLY A 5 28.05 -32.52 5.54
N TYR A 6 27.28 -32.48 6.63
CA TYR A 6 25.82 -32.64 6.61
C TYR A 6 25.08 -31.49 5.89
N LEU A 7 25.53 -30.25 6.03
CA LEU A 7 24.98 -29.04 5.41
C LEU A 7 25.92 -28.44 4.36
N SER A 8 26.78 -29.23 3.75
CA SER A 8 27.72 -28.76 2.74
C SER A 8 27.00 -28.39 1.43
N LEU A 9 27.12 -27.15 1.00
CA LEU A 9 26.64 -26.67 -0.29
C LEU A 9 27.42 -27.26 -1.49
N ASN A 10 28.44 -28.05 -1.24
CA ASN A 10 29.20 -28.76 -2.28
C ASN A 10 28.61 -30.17 -2.54
N THR A 11 27.51 -30.54 -1.90
CA THR A 11 26.83 -31.82 -2.10
C THR A 11 25.34 -31.58 -2.42
N ARG A 12 24.77 -32.44 -3.25
CA ARG A 12 23.34 -32.37 -3.57
C ARG A 12 22.46 -32.50 -2.33
N GLU A 13 22.82 -33.42 -1.44
CA GLU A 13 22.07 -33.66 -0.20
C GLU A 13 22.17 -32.47 0.78
N GLY A 14 23.31 -31.82 0.89
CA GLY A 14 23.45 -30.60 1.70
C GLY A 14 22.62 -29.44 1.15
N CYS A 15 22.60 -29.26 -0.17
CA CYS A 15 21.74 -28.24 -0.82
C CYS A 15 20.25 -28.52 -0.58
N LYS A 16 19.80 -29.76 -0.76
CA LYS A 16 18.39 -30.14 -0.49
C LYS A 16 18.00 -29.92 0.97
N ARG A 17 18.88 -30.24 1.91
CA ARG A 17 18.65 -30.01 3.36
C ARG A 17 18.51 -28.50 3.66
N TRP A 18 19.36 -27.66 3.08
CA TRP A 18 19.19 -26.21 3.23
C TRP A 18 17.87 -25.72 2.66
N LEU A 19 17.47 -26.19 1.46
CA LEU A 19 16.16 -25.85 0.90
C LEU A 19 15.03 -26.32 1.82
N ALA A 20 15.10 -27.53 2.35
CA ALA A 20 14.09 -28.05 3.28
C ALA A 20 14.02 -27.23 4.58
N ILE A 21 15.17 -26.81 5.13
CA ILE A 21 15.20 -25.94 6.32
C ILE A 21 14.56 -24.58 6.01
N LEU A 22 14.90 -23.95 4.88
CA LEU A 22 14.34 -22.64 4.51
C LEU A 22 12.84 -22.72 4.24
N LEU A 23 12.38 -23.79 3.57
CA LEU A 23 10.95 -24.04 3.39
C LEU A 23 10.24 -24.28 4.73
N ALA A 24 10.85 -25.01 5.64
CA ALA A 24 10.31 -25.20 6.99
C ALA A 24 10.21 -23.86 7.75
N VAL A 25 11.22 -22.98 7.65
CA VAL A 25 11.16 -21.64 8.21
C VAL A 25 9.99 -20.86 7.61
N ILE A 26 9.83 -20.85 6.27
CA ILE A 26 8.72 -20.20 5.59
C ILE A 26 7.38 -20.70 6.14
N LEU A 27 7.16 -22.03 6.16
CA LEU A 27 5.91 -22.62 6.62
C LEU A 27 5.60 -22.31 8.08
N VAL A 28 6.60 -22.43 8.98
CA VAL A 28 6.42 -22.19 10.42
C VAL A 28 6.12 -20.72 10.69
N THR A 29 6.87 -19.80 10.08
CA THR A 29 6.63 -18.36 10.31
C THR A 29 5.31 -17.90 9.69
N SER A 30 4.93 -18.42 8.53
CA SER A 30 3.62 -18.12 7.92
C SER A 30 2.46 -18.69 8.74
N PHE A 31 2.62 -19.89 9.33
CA PHE A 31 1.65 -20.43 10.28
C PHE A 31 1.52 -19.54 11.53
N ILE A 32 2.63 -19.10 12.12
CA ILE A 32 2.59 -18.19 13.27
C ILE A 32 1.95 -16.85 12.87
N ALA A 33 2.27 -16.33 11.69
CA ALA A 33 1.65 -15.12 11.16
C ALA A 33 0.13 -15.26 11.06
N GLN A 34 -0.36 -16.39 10.54
CA GLN A 34 -1.80 -16.69 10.47
C GLN A 34 -2.44 -16.81 11.85
N MET A 35 -1.77 -17.45 12.80
CA MET A 35 -2.26 -17.53 14.18
C MET A 35 -2.40 -16.15 14.84
N ILE A 36 -1.49 -15.22 14.53
CA ILE A 36 -1.58 -13.83 14.98
C ILE A 36 -2.73 -13.11 14.25
N ALA A 37 -2.80 -13.19 12.92
CA ALA A 37 -3.83 -12.54 12.12
C ALA A 37 -5.24 -12.97 12.50
N SER A 38 -5.44 -14.28 12.69
CA SER A 38 -6.73 -14.87 13.05
C SER A 38 -7.01 -14.90 14.55
N GLN A 39 -6.13 -14.33 15.37
CA GLN A 39 -6.25 -14.40 16.84
C GLN A 39 -6.50 -15.84 17.34
N GLY A 40 -5.63 -16.75 16.92
CA GLY A 40 -5.76 -18.16 17.29
C GLY A 40 -6.95 -18.89 16.65
N GLY A 41 -7.52 -18.37 15.56
CA GLY A 41 -8.66 -18.93 14.86
C GLY A 41 -10.01 -18.36 15.29
N SER A 42 -10.02 -17.35 16.17
CA SER A 42 -11.26 -16.62 16.55
C SER A 42 -11.74 -15.63 15.49
N ILE A 43 -10.93 -15.36 14.46
CA ILE A 43 -11.29 -14.56 13.29
C ILE A 43 -11.13 -15.47 12.06
N LYS A 44 -12.21 -15.59 11.29
CA LYS A 44 -12.18 -16.23 9.97
C LYS A 44 -11.83 -15.17 8.93
N ILE A 45 -10.80 -15.45 8.14
CA ILE A 45 -10.39 -14.62 7.01
C ILE A 45 -10.75 -15.38 5.74
N SER A 46 -11.39 -14.73 4.78
CA SER A 46 -11.78 -15.35 3.51
C SER A 46 -11.48 -14.41 2.36
N ASN A 47 -10.74 -14.86 1.37
CA ASN A 47 -10.56 -14.10 0.13
C ASN A 47 -11.86 -14.19 -0.67
N ILE A 48 -12.45 -13.04 -0.99
CA ILE A 48 -13.72 -12.91 -1.68
C ILE A 48 -13.51 -12.17 -3.00
N THR A 49 -14.16 -12.67 -4.03
CA THR A 49 -14.28 -11.98 -5.31
C THR A 49 -15.76 -11.71 -5.57
N ILE A 50 -16.11 -10.46 -5.78
CA ILE A 50 -17.47 -10.02 -6.12
C ILE A 50 -17.49 -9.54 -7.56
N ASP A 51 -18.53 -9.93 -8.31
CA ASP A 51 -18.77 -9.41 -9.66
C ASP A 51 -19.64 -8.15 -9.55
N ALA A 52 -19.10 -7.03 -10.00
CA ALA A 52 -19.78 -5.76 -9.96
C ALA A 52 -19.44 -4.96 -11.23
N ARG A 53 -20.47 -4.42 -11.88
CA ARG A 53 -20.34 -3.62 -13.10
C ARG A 53 -19.57 -4.29 -14.24
N GLY A 54 -19.66 -5.65 -14.32
CA GLY A 54 -18.98 -6.46 -15.33
C GLY A 54 -17.47 -6.59 -15.12
N ALA A 55 -16.99 -6.39 -13.90
CA ALA A 55 -15.61 -6.62 -13.50
C ALA A 55 -15.52 -7.21 -12.11
N GLU A 56 -14.47 -7.97 -11.84
CA GLU A 56 -14.23 -8.59 -10.55
C GLU A 56 -13.56 -7.62 -9.57
N ILE A 57 -14.09 -7.53 -8.37
CA ILE A 57 -13.47 -6.86 -7.21
C ILE A 57 -13.04 -7.94 -6.23
N ASN A 58 -11.75 -7.94 -5.87
CA ASN A 58 -11.17 -8.85 -4.90
C ASN A 58 -10.97 -8.15 -3.55
N GLY A 59 -11.28 -8.86 -2.46
CA GLY A 59 -11.07 -8.38 -1.10
C GLY A 59 -10.90 -9.52 -0.10
N ASP A 60 -10.43 -9.20 1.09
CA ASP A 60 -10.39 -10.13 2.22
C ASP A 60 -11.49 -9.77 3.20
N LEU A 61 -12.39 -10.72 3.45
CA LEU A 61 -13.45 -10.59 4.44
C LEU A 61 -13.00 -11.21 5.76
N TYR A 62 -12.91 -10.39 6.77
CA TYR A 62 -12.62 -10.78 8.15
C TYR A 62 -13.94 -10.83 8.91
N CYS A 63 -14.19 -11.91 9.61
CA CYS A 63 -15.42 -12.11 10.36
C CYS A 63 -15.10 -12.86 11.65
N PRO A 64 -15.69 -12.51 12.81
CA PRO A 64 -15.59 -13.32 14.02
C PRO A 64 -16.01 -14.77 13.75
N ALA A 65 -15.23 -15.74 14.22
CA ALA A 65 -15.52 -17.15 14.00
C ALA A 65 -16.82 -17.56 14.73
N GLY A 66 -17.64 -18.33 14.04
CA GLY A 66 -18.93 -18.77 14.59
C GLY A 66 -20.07 -17.77 14.41
N THR A 67 -19.83 -16.64 13.72
CA THR A 67 -20.90 -15.68 13.36
C THR A 67 -22.04 -16.38 12.61
N THR A 68 -23.26 -16.07 13.02
CA THR A 68 -24.52 -16.51 12.41
C THR A 68 -25.30 -15.31 11.90
N ASP A 69 -26.32 -15.54 11.09
CA ASP A 69 -27.16 -14.48 10.52
C ASP A 69 -27.94 -13.68 11.57
N GLU A 70 -28.02 -14.19 12.82
CA GLU A 70 -28.69 -13.53 13.93
C GLU A 70 -27.81 -12.47 14.63
N ASP A 71 -26.49 -12.50 14.44
CA ASP A 71 -25.53 -11.70 15.24
C ASP A 71 -25.56 -10.20 14.94
N LYS A 72 -25.93 -9.79 13.73
CA LYS A 72 -26.02 -8.36 13.30
C LYS A 72 -24.82 -7.53 13.73
N LEU A 73 -23.63 -7.86 13.19
CA LEU A 73 -22.38 -7.23 13.55
C LEU A 73 -22.13 -5.90 12.80
N PRO A 74 -21.47 -4.91 13.40
CA PRO A 74 -21.03 -3.72 12.69
C PRO A 74 -19.97 -4.08 11.65
N ALA A 75 -19.93 -3.34 10.53
CA ALA A 75 -19.01 -3.62 9.46
C ALA A 75 -18.18 -2.41 9.03
N VAL A 76 -16.95 -2.64 8.59
CA VAL A 76 -16.04 -1.61 8.08
C VAL A 76 -15.44 -2.05 6.75
N ILE A 77 -15.43 -1.15 5.77
CA ILE A 77 -14.72 -1.32 4.51
C ILE A 77 -13.41 -0.54 4.57
N LEU A 78 -12.33 -1.18 4.14
CA LEU A 78 -11.01 -0.57 4.04
C LEU A 78 -10.55 -0.49 2.58
N ALA A 79 -10.00 0.67 2.19
CA ALA A 79 -9.45 0.89 0.85
C ALA A 79 -8.00 1.41 0.90
N PRO A 80 -7.08 0.82 0.13
CA PRO A 80 -5.68 1.22 0.11
C PRO A 80 -5.45 2.51 -0.68
N GLY A 81 -4.28 3.12 -0.45
CA GLY A 81 -3.80 4.32 -1.13
C GLY A 81 -3.36 4.11 -2.57
N ALA A 82 -2.73 5.14 -3.14
CA ALA A 82 -2.16 5.08 -4.47
C ALA A 82 -0.92 4.17 -4.53
N GLY A 83 -0.86 3.32 -5.55
CA GLY A 83 0.29 2.46 -5.78
C GLY A 83 0.51 1.39 -4.70
N VAL A 84 -0.50 1.09 -3.90
CA VAL A 84 -0.52 0.01 -2.91
C VAL A 84 -1.81 -0.80 -3.03
N VAL A 85 -1.87 -1.93 -2.36
CA VAL A 85 -2.95 -2.92 -2.46
C VAL A 85 -3.58 -3.19 -1.09
N LYS A 86 -4.73 -3.89 -1.07
CA LYS A 86 -5.48 -4.19 0.17
C LYS A 86 -4.60 -4.75 1.29
N GLU A 87 -3.59 -5.51 0.94
CA GLU A 87 -2.66 -6.10 1.90
C GLU A 87 -1.92 -5.05 2.75
N ASN A 88 -1.79 -3.81 2.28
CA ASN A 88 -1.23 -2.72 3.08
C ASN A 88 -2.17 -2.25 4.20
N MET A 89 -3.49 -2.49 4.06
CA MET A 89 -4.48 -2.20 5.09
C MET A 89 -4.79 -3.41 5.98
N ARG A 90 -4.14 -4.56 5.75
CA ARG A 90 -4.39 -5.82 6.46
C ARG A 90 -4.21 -5.69 7.96
N GLY A 91 -3.20 -4.94 8.42
CA GLY A 91 -2.99 -4.69 9.86
C GLY A 91 -4.20 -4.03 10.53
N LEU A 92 -4.75 -2.98 9.90
CA LEU A 92 -5.95 -2.32 10.42
C LEU A 92 -7.18 -3.24 10.35
N ALA A 93 -7.30 -4.05 9.28
CA ALA A 93 -8.40 -5.01 9.17
C ALA A 93 -8.40 -6.03 10.31
N GLU A 94 -7.23 -6.54 10.66
CA GLU A 94 -7.05 -7.47 11.78
C GLU A 94 -7.40 -6.83 13.11
N GLU A 95 -6.98 -5.58 13.35
CA GLU A 95 -7.24 -4.88 14.60
C GLU A 95 -8.73 -4.56 14.78
N LEU A 96 -9.44 -4.20 13.73
CA LEU A 96 -10.89 -4.01 13.76
C LEU A 96 -11.61 -5.36 13.98
N ALA A 97 -11.21 -6.42 13.26
CA ALA A 97 -11.83 -7.73 13.39
C ALA A 97 -11.66 -8.33 14.80
N ARG A 98 -10.52 -8.11 15.46
CA ARG A 98 -10.29 -8.49 16.87
C ARG A 98 -11.29 -7.85 17.83
N ARG A 99 -11.88 -6.74 17.44
CA ARG A 99 -12.85 -5.97 18.24
C ARG A 99 -14.30 -6.22 17.80
N GLY A 100 -14.51 -7.30 17.04
CA GLY A 100 -15.85 -7.77 16.70
C GLY A 100 -16.46 -7.16 15.45
N TYR A 101 -15.68 -6.45 14.64
CA TYR A 101 -16.15 -5.94 13.35
C TYR A 101 -16.07 -7.01 12.26
N VAL A 102 -17.05 -7.02 11.38
CA VAL A 102 -16.90 -7.58 10.04
C VAL A 102 -16.09 -6.58 9.22
N VAL A 103 -14.96 -6.99 8.65
CA VAL A 103 -14.14 -6.07 7.87
C VAL A 103 -13.98 -6.59 6.45
N PHE A 104 -14.33 -5.78 5.46
CA PHE A 104 -14.05 -6.07 4.07
C PHE A 104 -12.92 -5.17 3.57
N ASN A 105 -11.73 -5.74 3.53
CA ASN A 105 -10.52 -5.08 3.06
C ASN A 105 -10.40 -5.29 1.56
N VAL A 106 -10.74 -4.28 0.76
CA VAL A 106 -10.97 -4.41 -0.68
C VAL A 106 -9.83 -3.81 -1.50
N ASN A 107 -9.49 -4.48 -2.60
CA ASN A 107 -8.78 -3.85 -3.71
C ASN A 107 -9.82 -3.10 -4.57
N PRO A 108 -9.81 -1.77 -4.61
CA PRO A 108 -10.65 -1.05 -5.57
C PRO A 108 -10.29 -1.42 -7.01
N TYR A 109 -11.16 -1.09 -7.97
CA TYR A 109 -10.90 -1.35 -9.38
C TYR A 109 -9.49 -0.96 -9.82
N GLY A 110 -8.83 -1.85 -10.54
CA GLY A 110 -7.48 -1.68 -11.05
C GLY A 110 -6.36 -1.87 -10.03
N ASN A 111 -6.65 -2.25 -8.77
CA ASN A 111 -5.63 -2.53 -7.76
C ASN A 111 -5.51 -4.04 -7.50
N GLY A 112 -4.28 -4.52 -7.32
CA GLY A 112 -4.02 -5.91 -6.95
C GLY A 112 -4.72 -6.92 -7.86
N LEU A 113 -5.53 -7.80 -7.27
CA LEU A 113 -6.28 -8.83 -8.00
C LEU A 113 -7.63 -8.32 -8.57
N SER A 114 -8.02 -7.07 -8.32
CA SER A 114 -9.26 -6.52 -8.90
C SER A 114 -9.08 -6.14 -10.36
N GLU A 115 -10.14 -6.33 -11.12
CA GLU A 115 -10.17 -5.96 -12.53
C GLU A 115 -10.48 -4.48 -12.71
N THR A 116 -10.30 -3.98 -13.93
CA THR A 116 -10.78 -2.67 -14.33
C THR A 116 -12.02 -2.89 -15.21
N PRO A 117 -13.17 -2.30 -14.84
CA PRO A 117 -14.37 -2.47 -15.63
C PRO A 117 -14.17 -1.91 -17.05
N VAL A 118 -14.72 -2.61 -18.02
CA VAL A 118 -14.78 -2.15 -19.39
C VAL A 118 -15.92 -1.12 -19.47
N TYR A 119 -15.59 0.15 -19.41
CA TYR A 119 -16.56 1.23 -19.62
C TYR A 119 -16.72 1.53 -21.09
N ASN A 120 -17.97 1.65 -21.52
CA ASN A 120 -18.28 2.35 -22.75
C ASN A 120 -18.12 3.86 -22.49
N GLU A 121 -17.35 4.56 -23.31
CA GLU A 121 -17.12 6.00 -23.16
C GLU A 121 -18.42 6.82 -23.10
N ASN A 122 -19.52 6.27 -23.60
CA ASN A 122 -20.84 6.87 -23.61
C ASN A 122 -21.64 6.72 -22.32
N ASP A 123 -21.23 5.77 -21.42
CA ASP A 123 -21.94 5.50 -20.17
C ASP A 123 -21.33 6.27 -18.98
N MET A 124 -20.30 7.04 -19.24
CA MET A 124 -19.62 7.84 -18.23
C MET A 124 -20.21 9.24 -18.22
N GLY A 125 -20.82 9.61 -17.10
CA GLY A 125 -21.14 11.00 -16.82
C GLY A 125 -19.89 11.91 -16.90
N PRO A 126 -20.01 13.21 -16.61
CA PRO A 126 -18.92 14.19 -16.77
C PRO A 126 -17.64 13.84 -15.99
N ASP A 127 -17.72 12.91 -15.06
CA ASP A 127 -16.59 12.39 -14.30
C ASP A 127 -16.05 11.14 -15.00
N LYS A 128 -15.11 11.34 -15.90
CA LYS A 128 -14.36 10.25 -16.55
C LYS A 128 -13.83 9.28 -15.50
N PHE A 129 -13.91 7.97 -15.82
CA PHE A 129 -13.33 6.94 -14.97
C PHE A 129 -11.87 7.26 -14.64
N ASP A 130 -11.67 7.73 -13.44
CA ASP A 130 -10.37 7.95 -12.86
C ASP A 130 -10.08 6.76 -11.94
N ILE A 131 -9.21 5.86 -12.41
CA ILE A 131 -8.73 4.72 -11.63
C ILE A 131 -8.20 5.16 -10.25
N PHE A 132 -7.76 6.42 -10.15
CA PHE A 132 -7.24 6.99 -8.91
C PHE A 132 -8.33 7.50 -7.97
N GLY A 133 -9.50 7.84 -8.44
CA GLY A 133 -10.48 8.54 -7.63
C GLY A 133 -11.89 7.99 -7.69
N THR A 134 -12.15 6.98 -8.53
CA THR A 134 -13.49 6.44 -8.61
C THR A 134 -13.92 5.78 -7.30
N PRO A 135 -15.07 6.17 -6.74
CA PRO A 135 -15.65 5.55 -5.54
C PRO A 135 -16.33 4.21 -5.84
N LEU A 136 -16.56 3.87 -7.11
CA LEU A 136 -17.50 2.83 -7.50
C LEU A 136 -17.15 1.46 -6.91
N GLY A 137 -15.90 1.04 -6.95
CA GLY A 137 -15.51 -0.24 -6.36
C GLY A 137 -15.71 -0.32 -4.85
N VAL A 138 -15.58 0.80 -4.13
CA VAL A 138 -15.88 0.88 -2.70
C VAL A 138 -17.39 0.87 -2.46
N LEU A 139 -18.16 1.56 -3.29
CA LEU A 139 -19.62 1.55 -3.22
C LEU A 139 -20.19 0.15 -3.49
N ASP A 140 -19.61 -0.58 -4.45
CA ASP A 140 -19.99 -1.96 -4.73
C ASP A 140 -19.66 -2.89 -3.54
N ALA A 141 -18.57 -2.62 -2.83
CA ALA A 141 -18.23 -3.32 -1.57
C ALA A 141 -19.24 -3.00 -0.45
N VAL A 142 -19.76 -1.77 -0.33
CA VAL A 142 -20.84 -1.43 0.58
C VAL A 142 -22.09 -2.25 0.26
N ASN A 143 -22.46 -2.29 -1.02
CA ASN A 143 -23.63 -3.07 -1.46
C ASN A 143 -23.45 -4.56 -1.20
N PHE A 144 -22.24 -5.10 -1.40
CA PHE A 144 -21.93 -6.48 -1.04
C PHE A 144 -22.13 -6.76 0.46
N LEU A 145 -21.61 -5.91 1.35
CA LEU A 145 -21.82 -6.08 2.79
C LEU A 145 -23.30 -6.08 3.18
N ARG A 146 -24.13 -5.32 2.47
CA ARG A 146 -25.58 -5.29 2.67
C ARG A 146 -26.30 -6.57 2.21
N THR A 147 -25.63 -7.46 1.47
CA THR A 147 -26.16 -8.79 1.15
C THR A 147 -25.92 -9.83 2.24
N LEU A 148 -25.05 -9.52 3.21
CA LEU A 148 -24.68 -10.42 4.30
C LEU A 148 -25.64 -10.23 5.47
N GLU A 149 -26.44 -11.26 5.79
CA GLU A 149 -27.48 -11.17 6.81
C GLU A 149 -26.94 -10.94 8.22
N PHE A 150 -25.72 -11.39 8.50
CA PHE A 150 -25.03 -11.19 9.77
C PHE A 150 -24.43 -9.78 9.95
N VAL A 151 -24.48 -8.94 8.92
CA VAL A 151 -24.04 -7.55 9.01
C VAL A 151 -25.23 -6.67 9.45
N ASP A 152 -24.99 -5.79 10.41
CA ASP A 152 -25.94 -4.73 10.74
C ASP A 152 -25.82 -3.61 9.70
N HIS A 153 -26.75 -3.56 8.79
CA HIS A 153 -26.75 -2.60 7.68
C HIS A 153 -26.85 -1.14 8.15
N THR A 154 -27.27 -0.90 9.40
CA THR A 154 -27.32 0.44 9.99
C THR A 154 -26.00 0.87 10.63
N ARG A 155 -25.02 -0.03 10.71
CA ARG A 155 -23.72 0.19 11.35
C ARG A 155 -22.56 -0.13 10.41
N ILE A 156 -22.57 0.49 9.22
CA ILE A 156 -21.49 0.37 8.22
C ILE A 156 -20.60 1.63 8.27
N GLY A 157 -19.29 1.39 8.33
CA GLY A 157 -18.26 2.43 8.28
C GLY A 157 -17.28 2.21 7.13
N LEU A 158 -16.64 3.28 6.69
CA LEU A 158 -15.62 3.27 5.64
C LEU A 158 -14.32 3.88 6.16
N SER A 159 -13.18 3.30 5.78
CA SER A 159 -11.87 3.93 6.00
C SER A 159 -10.93 3.67 4.83
N GLY A 160 -10.04 4.61 4.59
CA GLY A 160 -9.03 4.48 3.56
C GLY A 160 -7.83 5.35 3.82
N HIS A 161 -6.70 5.00 3.21
CA HIS A 161 -5.47 5.77 3.31
C HIS A 161 -5.21 6.55 2.02
N SER A 162 -4.85 7.84 2.11
CA SER A 162 -4.42 8.65 0.98
C SER A 162 -5.47 8.65 -0.16
N GLN A 163 -5.18 8.10 -1.31
CA GLN A 163 -6.13 7.94 -2.40
C GLN A 163 -7.32 7.02 -2.02
N GLY A 164 -7.11 6.04 -1.15
CA GLY A 164 -8.19 5.25 -0.58
C GLY A 164 -9.17 6.10 0.21
N SER A 165 -8.69 7.12 0.92
CA SER A 165 -9.55 8.11 1.59
C SER A 165 -10.42 8.88 0.60
N ARG A 166 -9.87 9.28 -0.55
CA ARG A 166 -10.66 9.92 -1.61
C ARG A 166 -11.79 9.00 -2.09
N ARG A 167 -11.47 7.73 -2.33
CA ARG A 167 -12.44 6.72 -2.80
C ARG A 167 -13.53 6.47 -1.76
N THR A 168 -13.15 6.26 -0.50
CA THR A 168 -14.08 6.03 0.61
C THR A 168 -14.90 7.26 0.95
N GLY A 169 -14.30 8.46 0.86
CA GLY A 169 -14.99 9.73 1.07
C GLY A 169 -16.10 9.94 0.04
N TYR A 170 -15.79 9.81 -1.24
CA TYR A 170 -16.82 9.93 -2.29
C TYR A 170 -17.86 8.81 -2.22
N ALA A 171 -17.46 7.56 -1.91
CA ALA A 171 -18.40 6.47 -1.75
C ALA A 171 -19.39 6.74 -0.60
N ALA A 172 -18.90 7.22 0.54
CA ALA A 172 -19.74 7.61 1.66
C ALA A 172 -20.72 8.73 1.30
N LEU A 173 -20.26 9.77 0.60
CA LEU A 173 -21.12 10.87 0.16
C LEU A 173 -22.17 10.42 -0.86
N MET A 174 -21.83 9.52 -1.76
CA MET A 174 -22.80 8.94 -2.71
C MET A 174 -23.83 8.05 -2.01
N ASP A 175 -23.42 7.37 -0.95
CA ASP A 175 -24.29 6.45 -0.22
C ASP A 175 -25.20 7.17 0.78
N CYS A 176 -24.65 8.07 1.62
CA CYS A 176 -25.43 8.74 2.67
C CYS A 176 -26.18 9.98 2.18
N GLY A 177 -25.74 10.60 1.09
CA GLY A 177 -26.30 11.86 0.61
C GLY A 177 -26.22 12.99 1.65
N TYR A 178 -26.98 14.04 1.41
CA TYR A 178 -27.00 15.25 2.26
C TYR A 178 -28.36 15.50 2.92
N TYR A 179 -29.36 14.69 2.62
CA TYR A 179 -30.71 14.89 3.15
C TYR A 179 -30.80 14.51 4.62
N THR A 180 -31.52 15.32 5.39
CA THR A 180 -32.00 14.91 6.70
C THR A 180 -33.21 13.98 6.53
N PHE A 181 -33.56 13.19 7.56
CA PHE A 181 -34.77 12.39 7.47
C PHE A 181 -36.01 13.26 7.35
N ASN A 182 -36.00 14.48 7.89
CA ASN A 182 -37.08 15.43 7.69
C ASN A 182 -37.20 15.88 6.23
N ASP A 183 -36.07 16.09 5.54
CA ASP A 183 -36.08 16.40 4.09
C ASP A 183 -36.68 15.26 3.29
N VAL A 184 -36.35 13.98 3.64
CA VAL A 184 -36.93 12.80 2.99
C VAL A 184 -38.46 12.79 3.18
N LYS A 185 -38.95 13.10 4.37
CA LYS A 185 -40.40 13.22 4.65
C LYS A 185 -41.06 14.36 3.86
N LEU A 186 -40.40 15.53 3.72
CA LEU A 186 -40.90 16.64 2.91
C LEU A 186 -40.95 16.27 1.41
N ILE A 187 -39.96 15.58 0.90
CA ILE A 187 -39.94 15.06 -0.46
C ILE A 187 -41.08 14.04 -0.64
N LEU A 188 -41.27 13.13 0.31
CA LEU A 188 -42.36 12.16 0.29
C LEU A 188 -43.74 12.85 0.24
N LEU A 189 -43.94 13.91 1.03
CA LEU A 189 -45.20 14.70 1.02
C LEU A 189 -45.43 15.36 -0.34
N ASN A 190 -44.38 15.91 -0.95
CA ASN A 190 -44.45 16.53 -2.27
C ASN A 190 -44.73 15.51 -3.38
N GLU A 191 -43.90 14.46 -3.47
CA GLU A 191 -43.94 13.52 -4.59
C GLU A 191 -45.14 12.56 -4.55
N LYS A 192 -45.52 12.05 -3.37
CA LYS A 192 -46.56 11.03 -3.25
C LYS A 192 -47.93 11.61 -2.96
N PHE A 193 -47.99 12.76 -2.31
CA PHE A 193 -49.27 13.33 -1.88
C PHE A 193 -49.58 14.68 -2.56
N GLY A 194 -48.66 15.21 -3.38
CA GLY A 194 -48.81 16.46 -4.11
C GLY A 194 -48.87 17.69 -3.19
N VAL A 195 -48.33 17.60 -1.98
CA VAL A 195 -48.27 18.74 -1.06
C VAL A 195 -47.24 19.73 -1.57
N GLU A 196 -47.65 20.96 -1.81
CA GLU A 196 -46.71 22.04 -2.15
C GLU A 196 -45.90 22.39 -0.90
N ILE A 197 -44.55 22.26 -1.03
CA ILE A 197 -43.60 22.61 0.03
C ILE A 197 -43.04 24.00 -0.29
N THR A 198 -43.08 24.90 0.70
CA THR A 198 -42.60 26.27 0.61
C THR A 198 -41.25 26.43 1.30
N ALA A 199 -40.54 27.53 1.06
CA ALA A 199 -39.27 27.82 1.73
C ALA A 199 -39.44 27.91 3.28
N GLU A 200 -40.61 28.27 3.77
CA GLU A 200 -40.88 28.33 5.20
C GLU A 200 -41.05 26.92 5.81
N ASP A 201 -41.54 25.96 5.02
CA ASP A 201 -41.74 24.57 5.44
C ASP A 201 -40.42 23.79 5.63
N ILE A 202 -39.36 24.23 4.97
CA ILE A 202 -38.06 23.51 5.00
C ILE A 202 -37.51 23.28 6.41
N ASN A 203 -37.79 24.19 7.31
CA ASN A 203 -37.32 24.12 8.71
C ASN A 203 -38.43 23.68 9.70
N ARG A 204 -39.61 23.29 9.18
CA ARG A 204 -40.72 22.75 9.99
C ARG A 204 -40.63 21.22 10.04
N ASP A 205 -41.25 20.64 11.06
CA ASP A 205 -41.42 19.20 11.12
C ASP A 205 -42.39 18.73 10.01
N ALA A 206 -41.95 17.82 9.16
CA ALA A 206 -42.76 17.27 8.10
C ALA A 206 -44.00 16.51 8.62
N ASP A 207 -43.96 15.92 9.82
CA ASP A 207 -45.10 15.24 10.41
C ASP A 207 -46.19 16.23 10.86
N GLU A 208 -45.83 17.46 11.25
CA GLU A 208 -46.82 18.53 11.52
C GLU A 208 -47.46 19.01 10.20
N ILE A 209 -46.67 19.20 9.15
CA ILE A 209 -47.14 19.57 7.82
C ILE A 209 -48.10 18.49 7.28
N ALA A 210 -47.75 17.21 7.46
CA ALA A 210 -48.62 16.10 7.09
C ALA A 210 -49.99 16.17 7.78
N LYS A 211 -50.01 16.40 9.09
CA LYS A 211 -51.27 16.55 9.86
C LYS A 211 -52.12 17.75 9.44
N GLU A 212 -51.43 18.84 9.02
CA GLU A 212 -52.15 20.05 8.58
C GLU A 212 -52.73 19.96 7.17
N ARG A 213 -52.04 19.23 6.25
CA ARG A 213 -52.35 19.32 4.81
C ARG A 213 -52.85 18.05 4.17
N LEU A 214 -52.79 16.90 4.85
CA LEU A 214 -53.32 15.63 4.36
C LEU A 214 -54.73 15.34 4.86
N THR A 215 -55.51 14.63 4.03
CA THR A 215 -56.78 14.06 4.53
C THR A 215 -56.50 12.91 5.52
N PRO A 216 -57.48 12.52 6.36
CA PRO A 216 -57.28 11.40 7.29
C PRO A 216 -56.84 10.11 6.59
N GLU A 217 -57.33 9.82 5.40
CA GLU A 217 -56.99 8.65 4.61
C GLU A 217 -55.53 8.75 4.07
N GLN A 218 -55.13 9.93 3.59
CA GLN A 218 -53.77 10.18 3.15
C GLN A 218 -52.78 10.15 4.31
N LEU A 219 -53.15 10.68 5.47
CA LEU A 219 -52.30 10.66 6.66
C LEU A 219 -52.05 9.23 7.11
N ALA A 220 -53.04 8.35 7.12
CA ALA A 220 -52.87 6.95 7.44
C ALA A 220 -51.90 6.22 6.48
N VAL A 221 -51.92 6.60 5.20
CA VAL A 221 -50.96 6.07 4.21
C VAL A 221 -49.55 6.63 4.46
N TYR A 222 -49.43 7.93 4.75
CA TYR A 222 -48.15 8.57 5.07
C TYR A 222 -47.49 7.93 6.30
N GLU A 223 -48.25 7.76 7.38
CA GLU A 223 -47.77 7.13 8.61
C GLU A 223 -47.33 5.67 8.43
N LYS A 224 -47.87 4.98 7.42
CA LYS A 224 -47.40 3.63 7.03
C LYS A 224 -46.12 3.68 6.19
N LEU A 225 -45.95 4.67 5.32
CA LEU A 225 -44.78 4.79 4.43
C LEU A 225 -43.54 5.30 5.18
N VAL A 226 -43.68 6.20 6.17
CA VAL A 226 -42.57 6.82 6.90
C VAL A 226 -41.62 5.78 7.49
N PRO A 227 -42.07 4.68 8.13
CA PRO A 227 -41.17 3.63 8.62
C PRO A 227 -40.37 2.91 7.51
N GLU A 228 -40.94 2.73 6.30
CA GLU A 228 -40.26 2.10 5.17
C GLU A 228 -39.11 3.02 4.69
N TYR A 229 -39.39 4.31 4.48
CA TYR A 229 -38.38 5.31 4.13
C TYR A 229 -37.35 5.51 5.25
N ARG A 230 -37.76 5.31 6.52
CA ARG A 230 -36.83 5.36 7.65
C ARG A 230 -35.85 4.19 7.61
N ALA A 231 -36.32 2.99 7.30
CA ALA A 231 -35.46 1.82 7.17
C ALA A 231 -34.41 2.00 6.07
N ASP A 232 -34.82 2.53 4.91
CA ASP A 232 -33.87 2.85 3.82
C ASP A 232 -32.85 3.94 4.21
N TYR A 233 -33.30 4.95 4.95
CA TYR A 233 -32.44 6.04 5.43
C TYR A 233 -31.41 5.54 6.46
N ASP A 234 -31.79 4.61 7.32
CA ASP A 234 -30.94 4.12 8.41
C ASP A 234 -29.82 3.18 7.93
N VAL A 235 -29.97 2.52 6.77
CA VAL A 235 -28.93 1.64 6.19
C VAL A 235 -27.81 2.39 5.46
N MET A 236 -27.86 3.72 5.38
CA MET A 236 -26.77 4.52 4.79
C MET A 236 -25.49 4.43 5.62
N THR A 237 -24.35 4.61 4.98
CA THR A 237 -23.02 4.66 5.64
C THR A 237 -23.07 5.61 6.84
N LYS A 238 -22.70 5.12 8.02
CA LYS A 238 -22.81 5.85 9.27
C LYS A 238 -21.54 6.61 9.64
N SER A 239 -20.38 6.07 9.28
CA SER A 239 -19.10 6.59 9.75
C SER A 239 -18.03 6.50 8.66
N LEU A 240 -17.15 7.51 8.60
CA LEU A 240 -16.07 7.64 7.64
C LEU A 240 -14.79 8.11 8.34
N CYS A 241 -13.73 7.31 8.26
CA CYS A 241 -12.42 7.65 8.80
C CYS A 241 -11.38 7.73 7.68
N LEU A 242 -10.84 8.92 7.47
CA LEU A 242 -9.88 9.23 6.40
C LEU A 242 -8.47 9.30 6.96
N LEU A 243 -7.55 8.49 6.42
CA LEU A 243 -6.15 8.44 6.88
C LEU A 243 -5.25 9.15 5.87
N GLY A 244 -4.41 10.07 6.35
CA GLY A 244 -3.46 10.81 5.51
C GLY A 244 -4.16 11.49 4.32
N SER A 245 -5.26 12.19 4.57
CA SER A 245 -6.17 12.68 3.54
C SER A 245 -6.32 14.19 3.52
N GLN A 246 -6.79 14.66 2.39
CA GLN A 246 -7.18 16.05 2.18
C GLN A 246 -8.68 16.22 2.42
N ALA A 247 -9.06 17.22 3.18
CA ALA A 247 -10.47 17.51 3.47
C ALA A 247 -11.30 17.82 2.21
N GLN A 248 -10.66 18.28 1.16
CA GLN A 248 -11.33 18.60 -0.12
C GLN A 248 -12.02 17.39 -0.76
N TYR A 249 -11.61 16.17 -0.43
CA TYR A 249 -12.23 14.95 -0.97
C TYR A 249 -13.50 14.54 -0.22
N CYS A 250 -13.86 15.28 0.79
CA CYS A 250 -15.05 15.01 1.59
C CYS A 250 -15.72 16.33 1.96
N ASN A 251 -16.33 17.00 0.98
CA ASN A 251 -17.07 18.22 1.27
C ASN A 251 -18.29 17.88 2.16
N PRO A 252 -18.29 18.32 3.42
CA PRO A 252 -19.36 17.97 4.32
C PRO A 252 -20.68 18.71 4.00
N THR A 253 -20.65 19.70 3.12
CA THR A 253 -21.83 20.51 2.77
C THR A 253 -22.07 20.54 1.28
N ALA A 254 -23.33 20.51 0.90
CA ALA A 254 -23.76 20.69 -0.49
C ALA A 254 -25.08 21.46 -0.55
N VAL A 255 -25.35 22.10 -1.68
CA VAL A 255 -26.67 22.61 -2.03
C VAL A 255 -27.45 21.45 -2.63
N VAL A 256 -28.58 21.12 -2.04
CA VAL A 256 -29.48 20.05 -2.48
C VAL A 256 -30.89 20.58 -2.68
N SER A 257 -31.69 19.93 -3.54
CA SER A 257 -33.07 20.30 -3.79
C SER A 257 -34.00 19.46 -2.93
N VAL A 258 -34.70 20.09 -1.98
CA VAL A 258 -35.74 19.47 -1.18
C VAL A 258 -37.09 19.90 -1.73
N ALA A 259 -37.82 18.99 -2.35
CA ALA A 259 -39.09 19.28 -2.99
C ALA A 259 -39.06 20.52 -3.94
N GLY A 260 -37.97 20.69 -4.71
CA GLY A 260 -37.78 21.81 -5.63
C GLY A 260 -37.14 23.06 -5.02
N ILE A 261 -36.85 23.09 -3.72
CA ILE A 261 -36.25 24.23 -3.02
C ILE A 261 -34.78 23.93 -2.78
N GLU A 262 -33.90 24.83 -3.22
CA GLU A 262 -32.47 24.72 -2.95
C GLU A 262 -32.13 25.04 -1.49
N VAL A 263 -31.48 24.12 -0.82
CA VAL A 263 -31.05 24.28 0.57
C VAL A 263 -29.63 23.77 0.77
N THR A 264 -28.88 24.43 1.62
CA THR A 264 -27.56 23.92 2.03
C THR A 264 -27.74 22.88 3.14
N ARG A 265 -27.19 21.70 2.93
CA ARG A 265 -27.22 20.59 3.89
C ARG A 265 -25.83 20.05 4.15
N THR A 266 -25.64 19.52 5.36
CA THR A 266 -24.45 18.78 5.77
C THR A 266 -24.73 17.30 5.64
N CYS A 267 -23.77 16.54 5.05
CA CYS A 267 -23.93 15.10 4.91
C CYS A 267 -24.09 14.41 6.28
N LYS A 268 -24.89 13.34 6.32
CA LYS A 268 -25.25 12.63 7.52
C LYS A 268 -24.37 11.40 7.74
N VAL A 269 -23.06 11.65 7.90
CA VAL A 269 -22.06 10.64 8.24
C VAL A 269 -21.08 11.20 9.26
N ASN A 270 -20.77 10.45 10.29
CA ASN A 270 -19.70 10.84 11.23
C ASN A 270 -18.36 10.76 10.54
N MET A 271 -17.57 11.81 10.58
CA MET A 271 -16.29 11.89 9.87
C MET A 271 -15.14 12.16 10.82
N ALA A 272 -14.06 11.39 10.67
CA ALA A 272 -12.76 11.70 11.21
C ALA A 272 -11.73 11.82 10.08
N ILE A 273 -10.79 12.73 10.23
CA ILE A 273 -9.54 12.75 9.48
C ILE A 273 -8.41 12.49 10.46
N ILE A 274 -7.60 11.47 10.22
CA ILE A 274 -6.41 11.17 11.01
C ILE A 274 -5.20 11.43 10.12
N ASN A 275 -4.45 12.47 10.47
CA ASN A 275 -3.27 12.89 9.73
C ASN A 275 -2.03 12.83 10.63
N GLY A 276 -0.92 12.41 10.05
CA GLY A 276 0.39 12.59 10.69
C GLY A 276 0.76 14.07 10.75
N SER A 277 1.31 14.52 11.87
CA SER A 277 1.80 15.90 12.03
C SER A 277 2.88 16.27 11.02
N TYR A 278 3.50 15.26 10.43
CA TYR A 278 4.56 15.39 9.43
C TYR A 278 4.11 14.89 8.05
N ASP A 279 2.80 14.82 7.84
CA ASP A 279 2.19 14.44 6.57
C ASP A 279 1.95 15.66 5.68
N PHE A 280 2.25 15.52 4.41
CA PHE A 280 2.04 16.59 3.42
C PHE A 280 0.58 16.83 3.04
N SER A 281 -0.24 15.80 3.11
CA SER A 281 -1.66 15.90 2.81
C SER A 281 -2.36 16.86 3.77
N TYR A 282 -1.80 17.03 4.94
CA TYR A 282 -2.20 17.99 5.93
C TYR A 282 -2.13 19.44 5.44
N LEU A 283 -1.11 19.76 4.63
CA LEU A 283 -0.90 21.11 4.08
C LEU A 283 -2.00 21.57 3.12
N SER A 284 -2.75 20.67 2.54
CA SER A 284 -3.82 21.00 1.58
C SER A 284 -5.20 21.21 2.20
N PHE A 285 -5.30 21.03 3.51
CA PHE A 285 -6.54 21.23 4.25
C PHE A 285 -7.07 22.66 4.13
N ASN A 286 -6.20 23.64 3.94
CA ASN A 286 -6.52 25.05 3.83
C ASN A 286 -7.35 25.44 2.61
N ASN A 287 -7.42 24.58 1.58
CA ASN A 287 -7.92 24.98 0.27
C ASN A 287 -9.38 24.63 0.00
N ALA A 288 -10.09 24.02 0.94
CA ALA A 288 -11.50 23.66 0.77
C ALA A 288 -12.43 24.74 1.32
N PRO A 289 -13.08 25.54 0.45
CA PRO A 289 -14.04 26.53 0.90
C PRO A 289 -15.17 25.89 1.70
N GLY A 290 -15.52 26.46 2.86
CA GLY A 290 -16.64 26.00 3.67
C GLY A 290 -16.36 24.83 4.63
N THR A 291 -15.22 24.15 4.52
CA THR A 291 -14.86 23.06 5.44
C THR A 291 -14.40 23.55 6.80
N LYS A 292 -13.86 24.75 6.87
CA LYS A 292 -13.22 25.30 8.07
C LYS A 292 -14.13 25.37 9.30
N ALA A 293 -15.39 25.70 9.15
CA ALA A 293 -16.33 25.85 10.27
C ALA A 293 -16.98 24.53 10.73
N ALA A 294 -16.66 23.40 10.09
CA ALA A 294 -17.36 22.15 10.29
C ALA A 294 -16.56 21.08 11.04
N TRP A 295 -15.28 21.33 11.34
CA TRP A 295 -14.40 20.33 11.92
C TRP A 295 -13.97 20.69 13.35
N TYR A 296 -13.93 19.70 14.22
CA TYR A 296 -13.43 19.82 15.59
C TYR A 296 -11.97 19.36 15.66
N ILE A 297 -11.11 20.20 16.26
CA ILE A 297 -9.71 19.89 16.52
C ILE A 297 -9.52 19.82 18.03
N PRO A 298 -9.19 18.67 18.61
CA PRO A 298 -9.20 18.44 20.06
C PRO A 298 -8.24 19.32 20.87
N GLU A 299 -7.21 19.95 20.28
CA GLU A 299 -6.27 20.82 21.01
C GLU A 299 -6.78 22.21 21.28
N SER A 300 -7.84 22.61 20.64
CA SER A 300 -8.45 23.86 21.01
C SER A 300 -9.35 23.62 22.20
N GLU A 301 -9.17 24.38 23.24
CA GLU A 301 -10.20 24.52 24.28
C GLU A 301 -11.52 25.04 23.69
N ASP A 302 -11.48 25.52 22.46
CA ASP A 302 -12.61 26.03 21.70
C ASP A 302 -13.08 24.98 20.70
N ILE A 303 -14.19 24.32 21.00
CA ILE A 303 -14.99 23.61 20.02
C ILE A 303 -15.33 24.60 18.93
N VAL A 304 -14.97 24.27 17.73
CA VAL A 304 -14.92 25.17 16.58
C VAL A 304 -16.29 25.74 16.19
N ASN A 305 -16.86 26.57 16.99
CA ASN A 305 -17.84 27.55 16.53
C ASN A 305 -17.18 28.77 15.86
N GLU A 306 -15.89 28.98 16.05
CA GLU A 306 -15.17 30.13 15.53
C GLU A 306 -14.14 29.80 14.45
N GLY A 307 -14.40 28.77 13.69
CA GLY A 307 -13.49 28.43 12.60
C GLY A 307 -12.22 27.83 13.18
N TYR A 308 -12.02 26.68 12.91
CA TYR A 308 -10.82 26.07 12.56
C TYR A 308 -9.57 26.87 12.83
N TYR A 309 -8.65 26.27 13.51
CA TYR A 309 -7.28 26.69 13.36
C TYR A 309 -7.00 26.81 11.88
N ALA A 310 -6.67 28.00 11.42
CA ALA A 310 -6.09 28.15 10.14
C ALA A 310 -4.95 27.13 10.10
N LEU A 311 -4.90 26.28 9.09
CA LEU A 311 -3.82 25.34 8.94
C LEU A 311 -2.47 26.03 8.80
N ASP A 312 -2.46 27.31 8.51
CA ASP A 312 -1.30 28.18 8.55
C ASP A 312 -0.67 28.23 9.95
N ASP A 313 -1.47 28.14 11.00
CA ASP A 313 -0.97 28.05 12.38
C ASP A 313 -0.40 26.66 12.68
N LEU A 314 -0.90 25.62 12.02
CA LEU A 314 -0.40 24.25 12.14
C LEU A 314 0.82 24.00 11.23
N THR A 315 0.93 24.68 10.09
CA THR A 315 2.07 24.58 9.17
C THR A 315 3.23 25.49 9.55
N GLY A 316 2.94 26.63 10.23
CA GLY A 316 3.96 27.61 10.60
C GLY A 316 4.81 27.24 11.79
N THR A 317 4.41 26.26 12.58
CA THR A 317 5.06 26.04 13.87
C THR A 317 5.37 24.60 14.10
N SER A 318 5.67 23.73 13.30
CA SER A 318 6.23 22.41 13.67
C SER A 318 6.01 22.05 15.17
N LYS A 319 4.91 22.48 15.75
CA LYS A 319 4.53 22.04 17.06
C LYS A 319 4.17 20.57 16.85
N LEU A 320 4.97 19.73 17.45
CA LEU A 320 4.56 18.40 17.89
C LEU A 320 3.28 18.61 18.68
N VAL A 321 2.21 18.52 17.96
CA VAL A 321 0.90 18.49 18.54
C VAL A 321 0.85 17.14 19.20
N GLY A 322 0.72 17.07 20.50
CA GLY A 322 0.72 15.84 21.27
C GLY A 322 -0.31 14.87 20.71
N MET A 323 -0.09 13.57 20.87
CA MET A 323 -1.09 12.57 20.51
C MET A 323 -2.40 12.92 21.20
N PHE A 324 -3.42 13.21 20.40
CA PHE A 324 -4.75 13.44 20.93
C PHE A 324 -5.31 12.11 21.38
N ARG A 325 -5.59 12.02 22.66
CA ARG A 325 -6.29 10.87 23.21
C ARG A 325 -7.78 11.04 22.98
N GLN A 326 -8.42 9.97 22.67
CA GLN A 326 -9.85 9.90 22.43
C GLN A 326 -10.71 10.04 23.68
N ASP A 327 -10.12 9.98 24.89
CA ASP A 327 -10.79 10.36 26.11
C ASP A 327 -11.46 11.74 26.00
N THR A 328 -10.90 12.65 25.18
CA THR A 328 -11.51 13.94 24.86
C THR A 328 -12.86 13.80 24.13
N ILE A 329 -13.02 12.81 23.23
CA ILE A 329 -14.25 12.59 22.49
C ILE A 329 -15.29 11.92 23.38
N LEU A 330 -14.90 10.88 24.12
CA LEU A 330 -15.77 10.10 24.98
C LEU A 330 -16.42 10.93 26.08
N ASN A 331 -15.72 11.91 26.60
CA ASN A 331 -16.18 12.69 27.75
C ASN A 331 -16.82 14.05 27.37
N ASN A 332 -16.98 14.35 26.08
CA ASN A 332 -17.59 15.59 25.62
C ASN A 332 -19.05 15.36 25.19
N PRO A 333 -20.05 15.87 25.94
CA PRO A 333 -21.46 15.66 25.63
C PRO A 333 -21.91 16.28 24.29
N GLU A 334 -21.23 17.33 23.80
CA GLU A 334 -21.54 17.91 22.50
C GLU A 334 -21.09 16.99 21.34
N LEU A 335 -19.95 16.33 21.50
CA LEU A 335 -19.49 15.34 20.52
C LEU A 335 -20.37 14.08 20.53
N ALA A 336 -20.84 13.65 21.68
CA ALA A 336 -21.80 12.56 21.79
C ALA A 336 -23.10 12.87 21.02
N ALA A 337 -23.65 14.06 21.19
CA ALA A 337 -24.82 14.51 20.42
C ALA A 337 -24.52 14.60 18.91
N ALA A 338 -23.32 15.04 18.53
CA ALA A 338 -22.90 15.06 17.13
C ALA A 338 -22.81 13.66 16.53
N ILE A 339 -22.29 12.67 17.30
CA ILE A 339 -22.23 11.25 16.88
C ILE A 339 -23.65 10.71 16.63
N GLU A 340 -24.57 10.94 17.57
CA GLU A 340 -25.95 10.49 17.46
C GLU A 340 -26.65 11.07 16.23
N ASN A 341 -26.44 12.36 15.98
CA ASN A 341 -26.99 13.07 14.83
C ASN A 341 -26.25 12.83 13.51
N ARG A 342 -25.23 11.97 13.49
CA ARG A 342 -24.33 11.73 12.33
C ARG A 342 -23.70 13.01 11.79
N SER A 343 -23.35 13.93 12.66
CA SER A 343 -22.80 15.25 12.32
C SER A 343 -21.38 15.48 12.86
N LEU A 344 -20.76 14.46 13.48
CA LEU A 344 -19.40 14.57 13.99
C LEU A 344 -18.41 14.89 12.85
N ARG A 345 -17.56 15.89 13.08
CA ARG A 345 -16.45 16.30 12.23
C ARG A 345 -15.23 16.52 13.09
N ILE A 346 -14.27 15.59 13.06
CA ILE A 346 -13.11 15.65 13.92
C ILE A 346 -11.83 15.44 13.13
N VAL A 347 -10.78 16.18 13.50
CA VAL A 347 -9.42 15.98 13.01
C VAL A 347 -8.56 15.49 14.15
N LEU A 348 -7.94 14.34 13.96
CA LEU A 348 -7.02 13.71 14.90
C LEU A 348 -5.62 13.71 14.27
N GLN A 349 -4.60 13.88 15.11
CA GLN A 349 -3.21 13.95 14.67
C GLN A 349 -2.36 12.89 15.34
N THR A 350 -1.46 12.31 14.57
CA THR A 350 -0.47 11.36 15.04
C THR A 350 0.95 11.87 14.71
N PRO A 351 1.99 11.47 15.44
CA PRO A 351 3.36 11.94 15.21
C PRO A 351 4.02 11.22 14.01
N GLU A 352 3.27 10.92 12.96
CA GLU A 352 3.76 10.17 11.82
C GLU A 352 3.84 11.00 10.55
N THR A 353 4.43 10.37 9.54
CA THR A 353 4.45 10.83 8.16
C THR A 353 3.40 10.08 7.34
N HIS A 354 3.12 10.56 6.13
CA HIS A 354 2.09 10.00 5.26
C HIS A 354 2.11 8.48 5.12
N SER A 355 3.29 7.91 4.85
CA SER A 355 3.41 6.46 4.61
C SER A 355 3.43 5.63 5.90
N VAL A 356 3.62 6.25 7.06
CA VAL A 356 3.60 5.54 8.35
C VAL A 356 2.19 5.40 8.89
N ASN A 357 1.26 6.27 8.52
CA ASN A 357 -0.12 6.25 9.01
C ASN A 357 -0.82 4.88 8.85
N PHE A 358 -0.56 4.14 7.77
CA PHE A 358 -1.13 2.80 7.60
C PHE A 358 -0.23 1.66 8.12
N PHE A 359 0.75 2.00 8.94
CA PHE A 359 1.67 1.07 9.62
C PHE A 359 1.99 1.55 11.04
N SER A 360 1.03 2.17 11.70
CA SER A 360 1.17 2.78 13.01
C SER A 360 0.14 2.25 13.99
N ASP A 361 0.61 1.87 15.19
CA ASP A 361 -0.24 1.51 16.31
C ASP A 361 -1.09 2.70 16.80
N HIS A 362 -0.53 3.90 16.86
CA HIS A 362 -1.26 5.12 17.20
C HIS A 362 -2.42 5.40 16.26
N THR A 363 -2.15 5.35 14.94
CA THR A 363 -3.20 5.56 13.94
C THR A 363 -4.26 4.48 14.02
N PHE A 364 -3.87 3.22 14.17
CA PHE A 364 -4.83 2.11 14.24
C PHE A 364 -5.68 2.17 15.50
N ALA A 365 -5.09 2.52 16.65
CA ALA A 365 -5.84 2.73 17.89
C ALA A 365 -6.91 3.82 17.71
N MET A 366 -6.56 4.97 17.12
CA MET A 366 -7.50 6.07 16.86
C MET A 366 -8.63 5.66 15.90
N VAL A 367 -8.33 4.89 14.84
CA VAL A 367 -9.37 4.38 13.92
C VAL A 367 -10.33 3.44 14.62
N VAL A 368 -9.77 2.50 15.40
CA VAL A 368 -10.57 1.54 16.20
C VAL A 368 -11.52 2.27 17.12
N ASP A 369 -10.99 3.22 17.86
CA ASP A 369 -11.77 3.94 18.84
C ASP A 369 -12.82 4.84 18.19
N PHE A 370 -12.51 5.49 17.05
CA PHE A 370 -13.50 6.23 16.29
C PHE A 370 -14.68 5.33 15.88
N PHE A 371 -14.41 4.14 15.35
CA PHE A 371 -15.48 3.23 14.98
C PHE A 371 -16.21 2.64 16.18
N ASN A 372 -15.51 2.33 17.28
CA ASN A 372 -16.15 1.88 18.52
C ASN A 372 -17.20 2.89 19.01
N GLN A 373 -16.91 4.18 18.96
CA GLN A 373 -17.82 5.22 19.36
C GLN A 373 -18.94 5.47 18.37
N THR A 374 -18.63 5.48 17.08
CA THR A 374 -19.58 5.91 16.06
C THR A 374 -20.44 4.78 15.49
N LEU A 375 -20.00 3.53 15.57
CA LEU A 375 -20.77 2.36 15.10
C LEU A 375 -21.37 1.53 16.22
N ASN A 376 -20.73 1.42 17.37
CA ASN A 376 -21.21 0.59 18.46
C ASN A 376 -22.06 1.35 19.48
N ASN A 377 -22.05 2.67 19.48
CA ASN A 377 -22.67 3.52 20.50
C ASN A 377 -22.25 3.15 21.93
N ASN A 378 -21.03 2.70 22.11
CA ASN A 378 -20.54 2.21 23.38
C ASN A 378 -19.69 3.30 24.03
N ALA A 379 -20.36 4.18 24.78
CA ALA A 379 -19.71 5.27 25.51
C ALA A 379 -18.74 4.77 26.61
N ASP A 380 -18.87 3.49 27.00
CA ASP A 380 -18.08 2.88 28.07
C ASP A 380 -16.84 2.11 27.56
N VAL A 381 -16.57 2.13 26.24
CA VAL A 381 -15.38 1.46 25.69
C VAL A 381 -14.14 2.22 26.12
N ALA A 382 -13.23 1.54 26.77
CA ALA A 382 -11.92 2.09 27.12
C ALA A 382 -11.15 2.47 25.87
N VAL A 383 -10.36 3.54 25.95
CA VAL A 383 -9.46 3.94 24.89
C VAL A 383 -8.45 2.82 24.61
N THR A 384 -8.30 2.44 23.34
CA THR A 384 -7.36 1.41 22.92
C THR A 384 -5.92 1.89 23.20
N ALA A 385 -5.19 1.15 24.03
CA ALA A 385 -3.80 1.45 24.29
C ALA A 385 -2.91 1.02 23.10
N ASP A 386 -1.84 1.76 22.82
CA ASP A 386 -0.91 1.44 21.71
C ASP A 386 -0.39 0.01 21.80
N GLY A 387 -0.09 -0.48 22.99
CA GLY A 387 0.39 -1.86 23.22
C GLY A 387 -0.64 -2.96 22.94
N GLU A 388 -1.91 -2.62 22.72
CA GLU A 388 -2.96 -3.55 22.32
C GLU A 388 -3.02 -3.78 20.81
N ILE A 389 -2.33 -2.97 20.04
CA ILE A 389 -2.18 -3.08 18.60
C ILE A 389 -1.01 -4.00 18.29
N ILE A 390 -1.26 -5.18 17.73
CA ILE A 390 -0.26 -6.26 17.63
C ILE A 390 0.04 -6.75 16.21
N PHE A 391 -0.52 -6.15 15.18
CA PHE A 391 -0.37 -6.56 13.78
C PHE A 391 1.09 -6.67 13.32
N TYR A 392 2.01 -5.88 13.86
CA TYR A 392 3.41 -5.87 13.47
C TYR A 392 4.15 -7.18 13.81
N TRP A 393 3.64 -7.98 14.75
CA TRP A 393 4.19 -9.31 14.99
C TRP A 393 3.93 -10.26 13.81
N ARG A 394 2.75 -10.17 13.18
CA ARG A 394 2.47 -10.87 11.93
C ARG A 394 3.40 -10.39 10.81
N GLU A 395 3.58 -9.06 10.67
CA GLU A 395 4.52 -8.50 9.70
C GLU A 395 5.94 -9.01 9.91
N LEU A 396 6.41 -9.10 11.16
CA LEU A 396 7.74 -9.64 11.48
C LEU A 396 7.88 -11.11 11.04
N MET A 397 6.85 -11.93 11.24
CA MET A 397 6.87 -13.32 10.79
C MET A 397 6.94 -13.42 9.26
N ASN A 398 6.19 -12.59 8.54
CA ASN A 398 6.21 -12.51 7.08
C ASN A 398 7.56 -11.97 6.56
N LEU A 399 8.21 -11.05 7.28
CA LEU A 399 9.57 -10.60 6.98
C LEU A 399 10.59 -11.75 7.08
N ILE A 400 10.49 -12.58 8.12
CA ILE A 400 11.37 -13.74 8.28
C ILE A 400 11.14 -14.74 7.13
N ALA A 401 9.87 -14.99 6.76
CA ALA A 401 9.52 -15.82 5.61
C ALA A 401 10.12 -15.26 4.30
N MET A 402 10.04 -13.96 4.09
CA MET A 402 10.61 -13.28 2.93
C MET A 402 12.13 -13.43 2.87
N PHE A 403 12.84 -13.26 3.98
CA PHE A 403 14.29 -13.48 4.01
C PHE A 403 14.67 -14.94 3.79
N ALA A 404 13.87 -15.88 4.31
CA ALA A 404 14.09 -17.31 4.04
C ALA A 404 13.88 -17.64 2.55
N MET A 405 12.86 -17.06 1.91
CA MET A 405 12.61 -17.17 0.48
C MET A 405 13.80 -16.65 -0.34
N VAL A 406 14.31 -15.45 -0.03
CA VAL A 406 15.47 -14.86 -0.71
C VAL A 406 16.72 -15.71 -0.48
N ALA A 407 16.93 -16.25 0.72
CA ALA A 407 18.08 -17.09 1.04
C ALA A 407 18.11 -18.42 0.27
N MET A 408 16.95 -18.90 -0.23
CA MET A 408 16.87 -20.11 -1.07
C MET A 408 17.73 -20.01 -2.33
N ILE A 409 18.07 -18.79 -2.78
CA ILE A 409 18.93 -18.58 -3.95
C ILE A 409 20.27 -19.30 -3.81
N ILE A 410 20.86 -19.31 -2.62
CA ILE A 410 22.20 -19.87 -2.39
C ILE A 410 22.22 -21.40 -2.59
N PRO A 411 21.39 -22.20 -1.88
CA PRO A 411 21.39 -23.64 -2.09
C PRO A 411 20.81 -24.06 -3.44
N LEU A 412 19.88 -23.29 -4.00
CA LEU A 412 19.28 -23.61 -5.30
C LEU A 412 20.32 -23.45 -6.43
N LEU A 413 21.06 -22.33 -6.48
CA LEU A 413 22.13 -22.15 -7.45
C LEU A 413 23.26 -23.16 -7.25
N ALA A 414 23.64 -23.47 -6.01
CA ALA A 414 24.62 -24.50 -5.74
C ALA A 414 24.16 -25.87 -6.27
N LEU A 415 22.88 -26.21 -6.11
CA LEU A 415 22.30 -27.47 -6.62
C LEU A 415 22.37 -27.56 -8.15
N PHE A 416 22.04 -26.46 -8.88
CA PHE A 416 22.20 -26.41 -10.33
C PHE A 416 23.66 -26.60 -10.76
N LEU A 417 24.59 -25.89 -10.13
CA LEU A 417 26.01 -25.92 -10.48
C LEU A 417 26.69 -27.27 -10.20
N LEU A 418 26.09 -28.14 -9.37
CA LEU A 418 26.52 -29.52 -9.16
C LEU A 418 26.12 -30.46 -10.34
N ASP A 419 25.27 -30.01 -11.24
CA ASP A 419 24.93 -30.73 -12.47
C ASP A 419 25.88 -30.32 -13.61
N ARG A 420 26.47 -31.30 -14.29
CA ARG A 420 27.42 -31.07 -15.41
C ARG A 420 26.86 -30.17 -16.51
N ARG A 421 25.55 -30.19 -16.72
CA ARG A 421 24.89 -29.34 -17.73
C ARG A 421 25.04 -27.86 -17.44
N TYR A 422 25.16 -27.46 -16.18
CA TYR A 422 25.28 -26.07 -15.75
C TYR A 422 26.72 -25.68 -15.37
N ALA A 423 27.70 -26.57 -15.50
CA ALA A 423 29.09 -26.28 -15.16
C ALA A 423 29.64 -25.06 -15.91
N GLY A 424 29.25 -24.88 -17.19
CA GLY A 424 29.62 -23.73 -18.00
C GLY A 424 28.99 -22.39 -17.62
N CYS A 425 27.99 -22.40 -16.71
CA CYS A 425 27.41 -21.17 -16.15
C CYS A 425 28.28 -20.56 -15.04
N LYS A 426 29.35 -21.24 -14.62
CA LYS A 426 30.33 -20.75 -13.67
C LYS A 426 31.59 -20.29 -14.43
N ALA A 427 31.87 -18.98 -14.35
CA ALA A 427 33.11 -18.44 -14.90
C ALA A 427 34.31 -18.75 -13.98
N PRO A 428 35.54 -18.81 -14.54
CA PRO A 428 36.76 -18.92 -13.74
C PRO A 428 36.88 -17.74 -12.76
N GLU A 429 37.35 -18.03 -11.55
CA GLU A 429 37.65 -16.99 -10.58
C GLU A 429 38.88 -16.22 -11.08
N LEU A 430 38.75 -14.90 -11.21
CA LEU A 430 39.89 -14.05 -11.53
C LEU A 430 40.65 -13.75 -10.25
N ASP A 431 41.98 -13.94 -10.30
CA ASP A 431 42.84 -13.50 -9.20
C ASP A 431 42.97 -11.97 -9.25
N ALA A 432 41.98 -11.30 -8.66
CA ALA A 432 42.00 -9.85 -8.58
C ALA A 432 43.04 -9.43 -7.55
N GLU A 433 43.95 -8.51 -7.90
CA GLU A 433 44.81 -7.88 -6.92
C GLU A 433 43.99 -7.12 -5.90
N ALA A 434 44.33 -7.24 -4.61
CA ALA A 434 43.68 -6.47 -3.54
C ALA A 434 44.04 -4.98 -3.71
N ASP A 435 43.06 -4.14 -3.49
CA ASP A 435 43.28 -2.70 -3.41
C ASP A 435 43.95 -2.32 -2.09
N LYS A 436 44.69 -1.18 -2.09
CA LYS A 436 45.18 -0.60 -0.84
C LYS A 436 44.00 -0.26 0.06
N PRO A 437 44.10 -0.44 1.38
CA PRO A 437 42.97 -0.21 2.30
C PRO A 437 42.27 1.16 2.14
N TRP A 438 43.03 2.24 1.91
CA TRP A 438 42.47 3.56 1.72
C TRP A 438 41.62 3.67 0.43
N VAL A 439 41.98 2.93 -0.65
CA VAL A 439 41.21 2.88 -1.88
C VAL A 439 39.86 2.21 -1.63
N SER A 440 39.83 1.14 -0.86
CA SER A 440 38.59 0.47 -0.46
C SER A 440 37.66 1.41 0.32
N TRP A 441 38.19 2.18 1.27
CA TRP A 441 37.40 3.18 2.00
C TRP A 441 36.85 4.29 1.10
N VAL A 442 37.64 4.79 0.15
CA VAL A 442 37.18 5.79 -0.82
C VAL A 442 36.06 5.21 -1.69
N ILE A 443 36.21 3.97 -2.17
CA ILE A 443 35.16 3.32 -2.97
C ILE A 443 33.89 3.13 -2.15
N PHE A 444 33.98 2.74 -0.89
CA PHE A 444 32.80 2.62 -0.01
C PHE A 444 32.11 3.97 0.17
N ALA A 445 32.85 5.02 0.48
CA ALA A 445 32.29 6.37 0.60
C ALA A 445 31.62 6.84 -0.69
N LEU A 446 32.24 6.62 -1.84
CA LEU A 446 31.66 6.95 -3.16
C LEU A 446 30.41 6.11 -3.46
N SER A 447 30.39 4.82 -3.11
CA SER A 447 29.21 3.97 -3.29
C SER A 447 28.04 4.43 -2.45
N ILE A 448 28.28 4.83 -1.21
CA ILE A 448 27.27 5.40 -0.31
C ILE A 448 26.75 6.74 -0.88
N ALA A 449 27.66 7.63 -1.29
CA ALA A 449 27.29 8.91 -1.89
C ALA A 449 26.51 8.73 -3.20
N ALA A 450 26.93 7.77 -4.03
CA ALA A 450 26.24 7.43 -5.27
C ALA A 450 24.81 6.92 -5.02
N GLY A 451 24.64 6.03 -4.05
CA GLY A 451 23.31 5.53 -3.66
C GLY A 451 22.40 6.65 -3.14
N PHE A 452 22.94 7.54 -2.29
CA PHE A 452 22.23 8.71 -1.81
C PHE A 452 21.77 9.63 -2.94
N LEU A 453 22.72 10.04 -3.80
CA LEU A 453 22.45 10.97 -4.90
C LEU A 453 21.53 10.36 -5.97
N ALA A 454 21.70 9.07 -6.27
CA ALA A 454 20.85 8.37 -7.22
C ALA A 454 19.39 8.40 -6.80
N LEU A 455 19.11 8.09 -5.53
CA LEU A 455 17.77 8.11 -4.98
C LEU A 455 17.20 9.52 -4.86
N TYR A 456 18.02 10.46 -4.42
CA TYR A 456 17.63 11.88 -4.33
C TYR A 456 17.21 12.43 -5.69
N GLN A 457 17.94 12.11 -6.76
CA GLN A 457 17.61 12.55 -8.11
C GLN A 457 16.48 11.73 -8.74
N GLY A 458 16.44 10.43 -8.50
CA GLY A 458 15.41 9.54 -9.05
C GLY A 458 14.02 9.79 -8.49
N SER A 459 13.93 10.34 -7.28
CA SER A 459 12.66 10.65 -6.63
C SER A 459 12.10 12.05 -6.98
N GLY A 460 12.85 12.90 -7.67
CA GLY A 460 12.43 14.25 -8.02
C GLY A 460 11.90 14.40 -9.45
N ASN A 461 10.98 15.37 -9.64
CA ASN A 461 10.39 15.71 -10.96
C ASN A 461 11.39 16.29 -11.99
N LYS A 462 12.69 16.38 -11.66
CA LYS A 462 13.74 16.92 -12.55
C LYS A 462 14.73 15.83 -12.99
N SER A 463 14.21 14.67 -13.35
CA SER A 463 15.05 13.63 -13.96
C SER A 463 15.65 14.11 -15.28
N PHE A 464 16.98 13.95 -15.45
CA PHE A 464 17.66 14.21 -16.72
C PHE A 464 17.27 13.19 -17.81
N VAL A 465 16.70 12.06 -17.42
CA VAL A 465 16.19 11.06 -18.35
C VAL A 465 14.67 11.24 -18.40
N LYS A 466 14.17 11.76 -19.51
CA LYS A 466 12.73 11.74 -19.79
C LYS A 466 12.34 10.30 -20.09
N MET A 467 11.78 9.62 -19.11
CA MET A 467 11.07 8.36 -19.35
C MET A 467 9.68 8.69 -19.89
N PRO A 468 9.07 7.79 -20.66
CA PRO A 468 7.67 7.92 -21.05
C PRO A 468 6.80 8.22 -19.83
N SER A 469 5.75 9.06 -20.02
CA SER A 469 4.87 9.44 -18.91
C SER A 469 4.19 8.21 -18.32
N GLY A 470 3.75 8.27 -17.06
CA GLY A 470 3.08 7.16 -16.40
C GLY A 470 1.81 6.68 -17.11
N TYR A 471 1.29 7.47 -18.05
CA TYR A 471 0.17 7.11 -18.92
C TYR A 471 0.57 6.17 -20.07
N ASP A 472 1.84 6.12 -20.43
CA ASP A 472 2.37 5.26 -21.50
C ASP A 472 2.74 3.86 -20.98
N PHE A 473 2.71 3.63 -19.65
CA PHE A 473 2.99 2.36 -19.02
C PHE A 473 1.77 1.81 -18.26
N PRO A 474 1.57 0.48 -18.28
CA PRO A 474 0.42 -0.12 -17.58
C PRO A 474 0.51 -0.02 -16.06
N LEU A 475 1.71 0.15 -15.50
CA LEU A 475 1.93 0.31 -14.08
C LEU A 475 2.12 1.79 -13.73
N MET A 476 1.33 2.24 -12.76
CA MET A 476 1.34 3.61 -12.32
C MET A 476 2.54 3.88 -11.38
N LEU A 477 2.98 5.13 -11.34
CA LEU A 477 3.92 5.77 -10.41
C LEU A 477 5.15 4.95 -9.95
N THR A 478 4.94 3.72 -9.48
CA THR A 478 5.99 2.86 -8.93
C THR A 478 6.96 2.33 -9.98
N ALA A 479 6.46 1.94 -11.15
CA ALA A 479 7.34 1.47 -12.23
C ALA A 479 8.24 2.59 -12.74
N TRP A 480 7.68 3.77 -12.92
CA TRP A 480 8.43 4.96 -13.33
C TRP A 480 9.54 5.29 -12.34
N THR A 481 9.23 5.30 -11.04
CA THR A 481 10.21 5.54 -9.98
C THR A 481 11.29 4.47 -9.96
N THR A 482 10.93 3.20 -10.09
CA THR A 482 11.89 2.09 -10.07
C THR A 482 12.81 2.13 -11.29
N VAL A 483 12.28 2.43 -12.47
CA VAL A 483 13.11 2.57 -13.67
C VAL A 483 14.07 3.75 -13.55
N HIS A 484 13.62 4.90 -13.04
CA HIS A 484 14.49 6.04 -12.75
C HIS A 484 15.58 5.69 -11.75
N LEU A 485 15.19 5.10 -10.61
CA LEU A 485 16.11 4.66 -9.57
C LEU A 485 17.15 3.69 -10.11
N THR A 486 16.70 2.68 -10.85
CA THR A 486 17.57 1.66 -11.43
C THR A 486 18.51 2.26 -12.47
N THR A 487 18.02 3.17 -13.30
CA THR A 487 18.84 3.89 -14.29
C THR A 487 19.93 4.70 -13.60
N TRP A 488 19.59 5.45 -12.56
CA TRP A 488 20.55 6.23 -11.80
C TRP A 488 21.58 5.36 -11.10
N LEU A 489 21.15 4.27 -10.45
CA LEU A 489 22.07 3.30 -9.84
C LEU A 489 23.03 2.72 -10.86
N ALA A 490 22.55 2.38 -12.06
CA ALA A 490 23.39 1.88 -13.14
C ALA A 490 24.40 2.95 -13.61
N LEU A 491 23.97 4.18 -13.81
CA LEU A 491 24.86 5.28 -14.20
C LEU A 491 25.93 5.56 -13.14
N PHE A 492 25.56 5.56 -11.85
CA PHE A 492 26.52 5.71 -10.77
C PHE A 492 27.47 4.53 -10.65
N ALA A 493 27.00 3.29 -10.84
CA ALA A 493 27.88 2.13 -10.85
C ALA A 493 28.92 2.23 -11.98
N VAL A 494 28.50 2.66 -13.16
CA VAL A 494 29.40 2.92 -14.29
C VAL A 494 30.38 4.06 -13.96
N ALA A 495 29.89 5.17 -13.41
CA ALA A 495 30.74 6.30 -13.02
C ALA A 495 31.79 5.91 -11.98
N LEU A 496 31.43 5.13 -10.97
CA LEU A 496 32.36 4.62 -9.96
C LEU A 496 33.43 3.73 -10.58
N VAL A 497 33.06 2.84 -11.51
CA VAL A 497 34.02 2.01 -12.24
C VAL A 497 34.96 2.86 -13.09
N VAL A 498 34.45 3.87 -13.80
CA VAL A 498 35.27 4.79 -14.60
C VAL A 498 36.25 5.57 -13.72
N ILE A 499 35.78 6.15 -12.61
CA ILE A 499 36.63 6.86 -11.65
C ILE A 499 37.74 5.94 -11.11
N TYR A 500 37.37 4.71 -10.71
CA TYR A 500 38.34 3.72 -10.26
C TYR A 500 39.39 3.40 -11.32
N LEU A 501 38.97 3.16 -12.57
CA LEU A 501 39.88 2.85 -13.68
C LEU A 501 40.82 4.01 -13.97
N LEU A 502 40.36 5.25 -13.94
CA LEU A 502 41.18 6.46 -14.12
C LEU A 502 42.20 6.61 -13.00
N LEU A 503 41.79 6.42 -11.74
CA LEU A 503 42.67 6.53 -10.58
C LEU A 503 43.72 5.40 -10.53
N SER A 504 43.29 4.18 -10.85
CA SER A 504 44.15 2.98 -10.73
C SER A 504 44.94 2.62 -11.98
N ARG A 505 44.60 3.20 -13.13
CA ARG A 505 45.17 2.86 -14.45
C ARG A 505 45.07 1.37 -14.83
N LYS A 506 44.00 0.69 -14.39
CA LYS A 506 43.79 -0.77 -14.53
C LYS A 506 42.79 -1.17 -15.61
N PHE A 507 42.68 -0.43 -16.69
CA PHE A 507 41.73 -0.70 -17.80
C PHE A 507 41.84 -2.11 -18.38
N LYS A 508 43.07 -2.60 -18.59
CA LYS A 508 43.28 -3.91 -19.17
C LYS A 508 42.69 -5.04 -18.31
N ASN A 509 42.88 -4.96 -17.00
CA ASN A 509 42.36 -5.94 -16.06
C ASN A 509 40.83 -5.90 -16.01
N PHE A 510 40.25 -4.72 -16.10
CA PHE A 510 38.79 -4.55 -16.15
C PHE A 510 38.17 -5.17 -17.40
N LEU A 511 38.78 -4.95 -18.58
CA LEU A 511 38.29 -5.54 -19.83
C LEU A 511 38.36 -7.08 -19.80
N GLN A 512 39.41 -7.64 -19.22
CA GLN A 512 39.53 -9.08 -19.04
C GLN A 512 38.49 -9.62 -18.07
N TYR A 513 38.22 -8.90 -16.97
CA TYR A 513 37.19 -9.21 -16.02
C TYR A 513 35.81 -9.24 -16.69
N LEU A 514 35.45 -8.19 -17.45
CA LEU A 514 34.19 -8.13 -18.21
C LEU A 514 34.07 -9.31 -19.19
N LYS A 515 35.12 -9.57 -19.98
CA LYS A 515 35.11 -10.66 -20.95
C LYS A 515 34.77 -11.99 -20.26
N ASN A 516 35.38 -12.30 -19.13
CA ASN A 516 35.16 -13.55 -18.42
C ASN A 516 33.76 -13.68 -17.85
N GLN A 517 33.12 -12.57 -17.43
CA GLN A 517 31.83 -12.58 -16.79
C GLN A 517 30.66 -12.54 -17.76
N ILE A 518 30.85 -11.89 -18.90
CA ILE A 518 29.81 -11.71 -19.92
C ILE A 518 29.83 -12.85 -20.94
N THR A 519 31.03 -13.24 -21.39
CA THR A 519 31.21 -14.17 -22.51
C THR A 519 31.34 -15.62 -22.06
N ILE A 520 30.29 -16.17 -21.47
CA ILE A 520 30.23 -17.60 -21.10
C ILE A 520 29.66 -18.47 -22.22
N GLY A 521 29.38 -17.89 -23.39
CA GLY A 521 28.73 -18.56 -24.50
C GLY A 521 27.22 -18.57 -24.42
N PHE A 522 26.56 -18.45 -25.57
CA PHE A 522 25.09 -18.26 -25.66
C PHE A 522 24.30 -19.32 -24.93
N VAL A 523 24.64 -20.61 -25.06
CA VAL A 523 23.94 -21.70 -24.36
C VAL A 523 24.03 -21.58 -22.84
N ASN A 524 25.16 -21.13 -22.30
CA ASN A 524 25.33 -20.95 -20.86
C ASN A 524 24.63 -19.68 -20.38
N ILE A 525 24.49 -18.66 -21.21
CA ILE A 525 23.63 -17.50 -20.93
C ILE A 525 22.19 -17.96 -20.80
N LEU A 526 21.66 -18.74 -21.76
CA LEU A 526 20.30 -19.30 -21.67
C LEU A 526 20.09 -20.17 -20.41
N ARG A 527 21.09 -20.99 -20.07
CA ARG A 527 21.05 -21.78 -18.81
C ARG A 527 21.05 -20.88 -17.56
N SER A 528 21.80 -19.77 -17.59
CA SER A 528 21.81 -18.79 -16.49
C SER A 528 20.45 -18.09 -16.35
N VAL A 529 19.81 -17.76 -17.46
CA VAL A 529 18.43 -17.25 -17.49
C VAL A 529 17.46 -18.28 -16.92
N PHE A 530 17.58 -19.53 -17.35
CA PHE A 530 16.75 -20.63 -16.82
C PHE A 530 16.91 -20.80 -15.30
N MET A 531 18.14 -20.75 -14.76
CA MET A 531 18.38 -20.81 -13.32
C MET A 531 17.67 -19.65 -12.58
N GLY A 532 17.69 -18.46 -13.18
CA GLY A 532 16.99 -17.29 -12.63
C GLY A 532 15.46 -17.51 -12.61
N ILE A 533 14.89 -17.95 -13.74
CA ILE A 533 13.45 -18.26 -13.84
C ILE A 533 13.07 -19.38 -12.86
N ALA A 534 13.90 -20.42 -12.73
CA ALA A 534 13.66 -21.53 -11.81
C ALA A 534 13.61 -21.05 -10.34
N PHE A 535 14.44 -20.08 -9.97
CA PHE A 535 14.35 -19.48 -8.64
C PHE A 535 13.01 -18.74 -8.45
N ILE A 536 12.61 -17.91 -9.41
CA ILE A 536 11.33 -17.19 -9.35
C ILE A 536 10.16 -18.17 -9.26
N ALA A 537 10.18 -19.24 -10.07
CA ALA A 537 9.15 -20.26 -10.02
C ALA A 537 9.09 -20.97 -8.65
N ALA A 538 10.24 -21.30 -8.06
CA ALA A 538 10.29 -21.91 -6.72
C ALA A 538 9.78 -20.95 -5.64
N ALA A 539 10.18 -19.67 -5.69
CA ALA A 539 9.73 -18.63 -4.76
C ALA A 539 8.22 -18.38 -4.88
N TYR A 540 7.70 -18.30 -6.10
CA TYR A 540 6.27 -18.13 -6.35
C TYR A 540 5.45 -19.36 -5.93
N THR A 541 5.96 -20.57 -6.16
CA THR A 541 5.31 -21.81 -5.68
C THR A 541 5.23 -21.82 -4.14
N ALA A 542 6.31 -21.37 -3.46
CA ALA A 542 6.29 -21.26 -2.02
C ALA A 542 5.27 -20.21 -1.55
N LEU A 543 5.15 -19.08 -2.26
CA LEU A 543 4.14 -18.07 -2.00
C LEU A 543 2.72 -18.64 -2.14
N CYS A 544 2.40 -19.27 -3.27
CA CYS A 544 1.08 -19.87 -3.47
C CYS A 544 0.75 -20.90 -2.39
N ALA A 545 1.74 -21.67 -1.93
CA ALA A 545 1.53 -22.63 -0.86
C ALA A 545 1.18 -21.95 0.47
N ILE A 546 1.88 -20.88 0.86
CA ILE A 546 1.58 -20.18 2.11
C ILE A 546 0.31 -19.33 2.02
N GLU A 547 0.00 -18.78 0.86
CA GLU A 547 -1.26 -18.06 0.63
C GLU A 547 -2.46 -19.05 0.73
N TYR A 548 -2.36 -20.20 0.08
CA TYR A 548 -3.41 -21.23 0.14
C TYR A 548 -3.60 -21.82 1.54
N LEU A 549 -2.50 -22.08 2.28
CA LEU A 549 -2.56 -22.75 3.58
C LEU A 549 -2.84 -21.76 4.72
N PHE A 550 -2.32 -20.55 4.62
CA PHE A 550 -2.24 -19.61 5.73
C PHE A 550 -2.72 -18.21 5.40
N GLN A 551 -3.08 -17.92 4.14
CA GLN A 551 -3.46 -16.58 3.67
C GLN A 551 -2.39 -15.53 4.02
N GLN A 552 -1.13 -15.91 3.91
CA GLN A 552 0.03 -15.08 4.19
C GLN A 552 0.87 -14.91 2.94
N ASP A 553 1.68 -13.85 2.90
CA ASP A 553 2.57 -13.51 1.80
C ASP A 553 3.98 -13.15 2.31
N PHE A 554 4.88 -12.82 1.39
CA PHE A 554 6.23 -12.38 1.75
C PHE A 554 6.27 -10.86 1.80
N ARG A 555 6.20 -10.29 3.01
CA ARG A 555 6.15 -8.85 3.17
C ARG A 555 6.86 -8.29 4.38
N TRP A 556 7.14 -7.02 4.27
CA TRP A 556 7.30 -6.08 5.36
C TRP A 556 6.82 -4.72 4.89
N TRP A 557 5.74 -4.24 5.47
CA TRP A 557 5.14 -2.94 5.15
C TRP A 557 4.87 -2.77 3.64
N MET A 558 5.59 -1.82 2.96
CA MET A 558 5.41 -1.54 1.53
C MET A 558 6.19 -2.49 0.60
N THR A 559 7.10 -3.29 1.12
CA THR A 559 7.82 -4.30 0.34
C THR A 559 7.08 -5.62 0.44
N ALA A 560 6.41 -6.03 -0.61
CA ALA A 560 5.61 -7.25 -0.61
C ALA A 560 5.69 -8.01 -1.94
N TYR A 561 5.73 -9.33 -1.83
CA TYR A 561 5.58 -10.27 -2.94
C TYR A 561 4.28 -11.02 -2.71
N THR A 562 3.25 -10.70 -3.49
CA THR A 562 1.91 -11.25 -3.37
C THR A 562 1.52 -12.06 -4.59
N GLU A 563 0.39 -12.73 -4.53
CA GLU A 563 -0.15 -13.51 -5.63
C GLU A 563 -0.46 -12.64 -6.85
N LEU A 564 -0.42 -13.25 -8.03
CA LEU A 564 -0.62 -12.60 -9.31
C LEU A 564 -1.75 -13.30 -10.08
N LYS A 565 -2.64 -12.55 -10.70
CA LYS A 565 -3.52 -13.09 -11.74
C LYS A 565 -2.68 -13.63 -12.92
N ALA A 566 -3.23 -14.58 -13.66
CA ALA A 566 -2.52 -15.22 -14.78
C ALA A 566 -2.04 -14.19 -15.85
N ASN A 567 -2.83 -13.18 -16.13
CA ASN A 567 -2.48 -12.10 -17.05
C ASN A 567 -1.39 -11.14 -16.51
N HIS A 568 -1.20 -11.06 -15.19
CA HIS A 568 -0.17 -10.22 -14.57
C HIS A 568 1.25 -10.73 -14.86
N TRP A 569 1.43 -12.03 -15.11
CA TRP A 569 2.74 -12.59 -15.49
C TRP A 569 3.29 -11.98 -16.77
N TRP A 570 2.42 -11.57 -17.69
CA TRP A 570 2.86 -10.86 -18.89
C TRP A 570 3.53 -9.52 -18.55
N TYR A 571 3.00 -8.80 -17.57
CA TYR A 571 3.62 -7.57 -17.10
C TYR A 571 4.93 -7.84 -16.37
N VAL A 572 5.01 -8.89 -15.54
CA VAL A 572 6.27 -9.28 -14.87
C VAL A 572 7.37 -9.58 -15.90
N ILE A 573 7.06 -10.31 -16.96
CA ILE A 573 8.02 -10.62 -18.04
C ILE A 573 8.45 -9.34 -18.75
N THR A 574 7.51 -8.46 -19.08
CA THR A 574 7.76 -7.20 -19.77
C THR A 574 8.65 -6.26 -18.95
N TYR A 575 8.27 -6.00 -17.69
CA TYR A 575 9.07 -5.15 -16.81
C TYR A 575 10.40 -5.79 -16.45
N GLY A 576 10.43 -7.11 -16.27
CA GLY A 576 11.67 -7.86 -16.08
C GLY A 576 12.64 -7.68 -17.25
N ALA A 577 12.14 -7.73 -18.50
CA ALA A 577 12.95 -7.49 -19.69
C ALA A 577 13.47 -6.03 -19.77
N ILE A 578 12.63 -5.05 -19.42
CA ILE A 578 13.02 -3.63 -19.38
C ILE A 578 14.09 -3.37 -18.30
N LEU A 579 13.95 -3.99 -17.14
CA LEU A 579 14.86 -3.82 -16.01
C LEU A 579 16.18 -4.59 -16.16
N LEU A 580 16.21 -5.66 -16.94
CA LEU A 580 17.36 -6.55 -17.07
C LEU A 580 18.66 -5.82 -17.50
N PRO A 581 18.68 -4.92 -18.50
CA PRO A 581 19.89 -4.18 -18.87
C PRO A 581 20.46 -3.37 -17.70
N PHE A 582 19.61 -2.74 -16.89
CA PHE A 582 20.05 -1.96 -15.75
C PHE A 582 20.67 -2.86 -14.67
N PHE A 583 20.05 -3.99 -14.36
CA PHE A 583 20.59 -4.94 -13.38
C PHE A 583 21.87 -5.62 -13.87
N LEU A 584 22.06 -5.81 -15.16
CA LEU A 584 23.34 -6.26 -15.73
C LEU A 584 24.45 -5.23 -15.47
N LEU A 585 24.19 -3.94 -15.72
CA LEU A 585 25.14 -2.86 -15.46
C LEU A 585 25.47 -2.71 -13.97
N ILE A 586 24.43 -2.75 -13.12
CA ILE A 586 24.62 -2.70 -11.66
C ILE A 586 25.44 -3.89 -11.18
N SER A 587 25.10 -5.11 -11.64
CA SER A 587 25.81 -6.34 -11.27
C SER A 587 27.28 -6.27 -11.67
N MET A 588 27.57 -5.75 -12.86
CA MET A 588 28.93 -5.56 -13.35
C MET A 588 29.75 -4.65 -12.45
N GLY A 589 29.25 -3.45 -12.16
CA GLY A 589 29.96 -2.46 -11.34
C GLY A 589 30.11 -2.91 -9.89
N LEU A 590 29.02 -3.37 -9.29
CA LEU A 590 28.98 -3.84 -7.90
C LEU A 590 29.95 -4.99 -7.65
N ASN A 591 29.93 -6.00 -8.51
CA ASN A 591 30.75 -7.19 -8.33
C ASN A 591 32.23 -6.91 -8.60
N TYR A 592 32.55 -6.10 -9.62
CA TYR A 592 33.92 -5.70 -9.90
C TYR A 592 34.57 -4.95 -8.72
N LEU A 593 33.84 -3.97 -8.17
CA LEU A 593 34.35 -3.18 -7.04
C LEU A 593 34.43 -4.02 -5.76
N SER A 594 33.46 -4.89 -5.50
CA SER A 594 33.48 -5.77 -4.32
C SER A 594 34.61 -6.80 -4.37
N ASP A 595 34.88 -7.42 -5.52
CA ASP A 595 35.97 -8.38 -5.66
C ASP A 595 37.37 -7.75 -5.37
N ARG A 596 37.52 -6.46 -5.64
CA ARG A 596 38.75 -5.75 -5.38
C ARG A 596 38.88 -5.22 -3.96
N THR A 597 37.79 -4.66 -3.44
CA THR A 597 37.79 -4.01 -2.14
C THR A 597 37.69 -5.01 -0.98
N LEU A 598 37.10 -6.19 -1.22
CA LEU A 598 36.81 -7.19 -0.19
C LEU A 598 37.64 -8.47 -0.36
N LYS A 599 38.67 -8.45 -1.18
CA LYS A 599 39.56 -9.61 -1.36
C LYS A 599 40.07 -10.16 -0.03
N GLY A 600 40.01 -11.49 0.14
CA GLY A 600 40.45 -12.18 1.34
C GLY A 600 39.45 -12.21 2.47
N ARG A 601 38.28 -11.59 2.33
CA ARG A 601 37.18 -11.72 3.29
C ARG A 601 36.46 -13.06 3.13
N LYS A 602 35.89 -13.57 4.24
CA LYS A 602 35.02 -14.76 4.17
C LYS A 602 33.77 -14.43 3.33
N PRO A 603 33.20 -15.38 2.57
CA PRO A 603 32.06 -15.12 1.70
C PRO A 603 30.86 -14.44 2.39
N TRP A 604 30.56 -14.77 3.62
CA TRP A 604 29.49 -14.13 4.38
C TRP A 604 29.81 -12.67 4.76
N GLN A 605 31.09 -12.36 5.06
CA GLN A 605 31.54 -11.00 5.35
C GLN A 605 31.49 -10.13 4.09
N ASP A 606 31.97 -10.69 2.98
CA ASP A 606 31.90 -10.04 1.67
C ASP A 606 30.44 -9.69 1.32
N LEU A 607 29.53 -10.66 1.43
CA LEU A 607 28.12 -10.47 1.15
C LEU A 607 27.49 -9.40 2.07
N LEU A 608 27.74 -9.47 3.36
CA LEU A 608 27.22 -8.52 4.34
C LEU A 608 27.73 -7.10 4.08
N ILE A 609 29.03 -6.93 3.89
CA ILE A 609 29.64 -5.62 3.65
C ILE A 609 29.13 -5.04 2.31
N THR A 610 29.04 -5.87 1.27
CA THR A 610 28.50 -5.44 -0.02
C THR A 610 27.05 -4.92 0.12
N VAL A 611 26.20 -5.64 0.84
CA VAL A 611 24.82 -5.22 1.09
C VAL A 611 24.79 -3.92 1.89
N LEU A 612 25.52 -3.83 3.00
CA LEU A 612 25.53 -2.65 3.86
C LEU A 612 26.03 -1.40 3.11
N VAL A 613 27.16 -1.49 2.43
CA VAL A 613 27.76 -0.34 1.72
C VAL A 613 26.85 0.16 0.59
N ASN A 614 26.28 -0.74 -0.21
CA ASN A 614 25.44 -0.34 -1.35
C ASN A 614 24.01 0.01 -0.97
N SER A 615 23.58 -0.26 0.25
CA SER A 615 22.28 0.17 0.81
C SER A 615 22.39 1.41 1.71
N ALA A 616 23.57 1.71 2.24
CA ALA A 616 23.77 2.79 3.21
C ALA A 616 23.37 4.16 2.67
N GLY A 617 23.58 4.43 1.38
CA GLY A 617 23.17 5.68 0.74
C GLY A 617 21.67 5.90 0.78
N LEU A 618 20.89 4.84 0.56
CA LEU A 618 19.44 4.84 0.67
C LEU A 618 19.00 5.09 2.12
N TRP A 619 19.55 4.33 3.06
CA TRP A 619 19.19 4.47 4.47
C TRP A 619 19.57 5.85 5.02
N LEU A 620 20.69 6.42 4.57
CA LEU A 620 21.09 7.78 4.90
C LEU A 620 20.11 8.81 4.32
N LEU A 621 19.70 8.67 3.06
CA LEU A 621 18.69 9.55 2.47
C LEU A 621 17.38 9.47 3.23
N TRP A 622 16.94 8.26 3.56
CA TRP A 622 15.73 8.05 4.37
C TRP A 622 15.86 8.72 5.75
N ALA A 623 16.96 8.51 6.45
CA ALA A 623 17.17 9.10 7.79
C ALA A 623 17.21 10.63 7.72
N VAL A 624 17.89 11.22 6.72
CA VAL A 624 17.94 12.67 6.53
C VAL A 624 16.56 13.23 6.18
N SER A 625 15.84 12.59 5.25
CA SER A 625 14.49 13.03 4.85
C SER A 625 13.50 12.96 6.01
N THR A 626 13.55 11.87 6.79
CA THR A 626 12.75 11.67 7.99
C THR A 626 13.08 12.73 9.05
N GLY A 627 14.37 12.92 9.34
CA GLY A 627 14.81 13.93 10.31
C GLY A 627 14.37 15.34 9.92
N LEU A 628 14.48 15.69 8.64
CA LEU A 628 14.01 17.00 8.15
C LEU A 628 12.49 17.13 8.25
N ALA A 629 11.73 16.08 7.95
CA ALA A 629 10.29 16.09 8.13
C ALA A 629 9.91 16.37 9.59
N TYR A 630 10.55 15.70 10.54
CA TYR A 630 10.35 15.93 11.97
C TYR A 630 10.79 17.31 12.47
N THR A 631 11.57 18.07 11.71
CA THR A 631 11.90 19.47 11.99
C THR A 631 10.98 20.47 11.29
N GLY A 632 9.91 20.03 10.66
CA GLY A 632 8.95 20.86 9.94
C GLY A 632 9.35 21.24 8.51
N VAL A 633 10.47 20.73 8.00
CA VAL A 633 10.87 20.91 6.59
C VAL A 633 10.17 19.88 5.73
N THR A 634 8.93 20.15 5.35
CA THR A 634 8.07 19.21 4.61
C THR A 634 7.89 19.58 3.14
N GLN A 635 8.50 20.64 2.64
CA GLN A 635 8.26 21.12 1.28
C GLN A 635 9.37 20.75 0.30
N GLY A 636 8.96 20.37 -0.90
CA GLY A 636 9.81 20.24 -2.06
C GLY A 636 10.33 18.83 -2.34
N TYR A 637 11.49 18.74 -2.95
CA TYR A 637 12.13 17.53 -3.47
C TYR A 637 12.32 16.37 -2.47
N LEU A 638 12.72 16.72 -1.25
CA LEU A 638 12.95 15.76 -0.17
C LEU A 638 11.68 15.02 0.20
N PHE A 639 10.55 15.66 0.02
CA PHE A 639 9.25 15.12 0.37
C PHE A 639 8.78 13.99 -0.58
N THR A 640 8.87 14.21 -1.90
CA THR A 640 8.53 13.18 -2.90
C THR A 640 9.47 11.98 -2.76
N SER A 641 10.77 12.23 -2.50
CA SER A 641 11.77 11.22 -2.19
C SER A 641 11.38 10.38 -0.99
N PHE A 642 10.80 11.00 0.00
CA PHE A 642 10.43 10.38 1.26
C PHE A 642 9.34 9.31 1.09
N ILE A 643 8.26 9.58 0.34
CA ILE A 643 7.19 8.60 0.09
C ILE A 643 7.70 7.40 -0.71
N LEU A 644 8.61 7.65 -1.66
CA LEU A 644 9.08 6.63 -2.59
C LEU A 644 10.18 5.74 -1.98
N THR A 645 10.86 6.20 -0.93
CA THR A 645 11.99 5.47 -0.34
C THR A 645 11.57 4.34 0.59
N TYR A 646 10.38 4.37 1.17
CA TYR A 646 9.96 3.31 2.11
C TYR A 646 9.95 1.92 1.49
N GLY A 647 9.36 1.76 0.30
CA GLY A 647 9.41 0.49 -0.43
C GLY A 647 10.82 0.07 -0.84
N ALA A 648 11.71 1.03 -1.07
CA ALA A 648 13.10 0.76 -1.44
C ALA A 648 13.97 0.29 -0.25
N LEU A 649 13.60 0.60 1.00
CA LEU A 649 14.40 0.29 2.20
C LEU A 649 14.79 -1.19 2.32
N LEU A 650 13.94 -2.09 1.86
CA LEU A 650 14.21 -3.52 1.79
C LEU A 650 14.46 -4.01 0.36
N THR A 651 13.80 -3.44 -0.63
CA THR A 651 13.97 -3.87 -2.04
C THR A 651 15.41 -3.71 -2.51
N VAL A 652 16.08 -2.60 -2.17
CA VAL A 652 17.49 -2.37 -2.57
C VAL A 652 18.44 -3.38 -1.91
N PRO A 653 18.48 -3.54 -0.57
CA PRO A 653 19.37 -4.52 0.05
C PRO A 653 19.09 -5.97 -0.40
N ILE A 654 17.83 -6.35 -0.62
CA ILE A 654 17.47 -7.66 -1.16
C ILE A 654 18.08 -7.86 -2.55
N ASN A 655 17.97 -6.88 -3.44
CA ASN A 655 18.53 -6.99 -4.79
C ASN A 655 20.05 -6.97 -4.79
N VAL A 656 20.70 -6.17 -3.95
CA VAL A 656 22.16 -6.20 -3.76
C VAL A 656 22.60 -7.58 -3.27
N PHE A 657 21.87 -8.17 -2.30
CA PHE A 657 22.11 -9.53 -1.83
C PHE A 657 21.99 -10.54 -2.97
N VAL A 658 20.91 -10.49 -3.74
CA VAL A 658 20.66 -11.37 -4.90
C VAL A 658 21.79 -11.30 -5.91
N LEU A 659 22.19 -10.09 -6.30
CA LEU A 659 23.27 -9.87 -7.27
C LEU A 659 24.58 -10.44 -6.76
N ARG A 660 24.96 -10.13 -5.51
CA ARG A 660 26.24 -10.57 -4.95
C ARG A 660 26.26 -12.06 -4.63
N ALA A 661 25.21 -12.60 -4.01
CA ALA A 661 25.12 -14.03 -3.69
C ALA A 661 25.16 -14.91 -4.95
N SER A 662 24.44 -14.50 -6.00
CA SER A 662 24.48 -15.20 -7.30
C SER A 662 25.87 -15.15 -7.91
N TYR A 663 26.51 -13.98 -7.89
CA TYR A 663 27.84 -13.80 -8.42
C TYR A 663 28.89 -14.63 -7.65
N LEU A 664 28.86 -14.65 -6.34
CA LEU A 664 29.79 -15.47 -5.54
C LEU A 664 29.69 -16.98 -5.86
N LYS A 665 28.53 -17.43 -6.37
CA LYS A 665 28.32 -18.83 -6.82
C LYS A 665 28.73 -19.06 -8.28
N THR A 666 28.35 -18.14 -9.18
CA THR A 666 28.49 -18.32 -10.63
C THR A 666 29.70 -17.61 -11.24
N ARG A 667 30.21 -16.58 -10.58
CA ARG A 667 31.22 -15.65 -11.10
C ARG A 667 30.82 -14.99 -12.43
N THR A 668 29.49 -14.93 -12.71
CA THR A 668 28.90 -14.25 -13.87
C THR A 668 27.84 -13.26 -13.43
N ILE A 669 27.53 -12.30 -14.28
CA ILE A 669 26.52 -11.27 -13.98
C ILE A 669 25.08 -11.70 -14.35
N TRP A 670 24.92 -12.77 -15.14
CA TRP A 670 23.65 -13.11 -15.78
C TRP A 670 22.57 -13.57 -14.80
N THR A 671 22.82 -14.61 -14.03
CA THR A 671 21.79 -15.23 -13.18
C THR A 671 21.25 -14.25 -12.14
N GLY A 672 22.15 -13.50 -11.48
CA GLY A 672 21.75 -12.51 -10.47
C GLY A 672 20.93 -11.37 -11.06
N ALA A 673 21.33 -10.86 -12.24
CA ALA A 673 20.59 -9.80 -12.91
C ALA A 673 19.19 -10.24 -13.35
N VAL A 674 19.04 -11.48 -13.86
CA VAL A 674 17.73 -12.05 -14.22
C VAL A 674 16.82 -12.18 -12.98
N ILE A 675 17.37 -12.72 -11.89
CA ILE A 675 16.57 -12.86 -10.65
C ILE A 675 16.15 -11.49 -10.13
N ALA A 676 17.08 -10.53 -10.02
CA ALA A 676 16.80 -9.19 -9.51
C ALA A 676 15.77 -8.46 -10.37
N SER A 677 15.88 -8.53 -11.71
CA SER A 677 14.94 -7.90 -12.61
C SER A 677 13.53 -8.48 -12.49
N LEU A 678 13.40 -9.79 -12.40
CA LEU A 678 12.11 -10.47 -12.25
C LEU A 678 11.51 -10.28 -10.84
N MET A 679 12.32 -10.27 -9.79
CA MET A 679 11.86 -9.98 -8.43
C MET A 679 11.30 -8.56 -8.32
N VAL A 680 12.02 -7.55 -8.85
CA VAL A 680 11.53 -6.17 -8.84
C VAL A 680 10.28 -6.04 -9.71
N ALA A 681 10.24 -6.66 -10.87
CA ALA A 681 9.04 -6.67 -11.71
C ALA A 681 7.85 -7.34 -11.00
N TRP A 682 8.06 -8.47 -10.34
CA TRP A 682 7.03 -9.13 -9.55
C TRP A 682 6.50 -8.22 -8.43
N LEU A 683 7.39 -7.63 -7.62
CA LEU A 683 7.00 -6.70 -6.56
C LEU A 683 6.18 -5.52 -7.12
N LEU A 684 6.64 -4.91 -8.21
CA LEU A 684 5.93 -3.78 -8.83
C LEU A 684 4.53 -4.17 -9.31
N VAL A 685 4.41 -5.30 -9.99
CA VAL A 685 3.12 -5.77 -10.54
C VAL A 685 2.16 -6.16 -9.43
N SER A 686 2.65 -6.83 -8.38
CA SER A 686 1.80 -7.31 -7.28
C SER A 686 1.34 -6.21 -6.32
N THR A 687 2.09 -5.09 -6.23
CA THR A 687 1.80 -4.03 -5.25
C THR A 687 1.30 -2.72 -5.86
N SER A 688 1.15 -2.65 -7.18
CA SER A 688 0.75 -1.42 -7.88
C SER A 688 -0.67 -1.49 -8.42
N GLY A 689 -1.30 -0.32 -8.58
CA GLY A 689 -2.50 -0.19 -9.40
C GLY A 689 -2.17 -0.35 -10.89
N MET A 690 -3.06 -0.97 -11.62
CA MET A 690 -2.92 -1.25 -13.06
C MET A 690 -3.80 -0.30 -13.87
N ASN A 691 -3.26 0.26 -14.95
CA ASN A 691 -4.08 1.03 -15.89
C ASN A 691 -4.80 0.05 -16.83
N GLY A 692 -6.14 -0.06 -16.69
CA GLY A 692 -6.95 -1.06 -17.41
C GLY A 692 -7.09 -0.83 -18.92
N SER A 693 -6.65 0.31 -19.43
CA SER A 693 -6.63 0.57 -20.88
C SER A 693 -5.49 -0.17 -21.61
N TRP A 694 -4.58 -0.79 -20.87
CA TRP A 694 -3.43 -1.47 -21.43
C TRP A 694 -3.71 -2.96 -21.65
N ILE A 695 -4.20 -3.29 -22.83
CA ILE A 695 -4.35 -4.69 -23.27
C ILE A 695 -3.05 -5.12 -23.95
N PRO A 696 -2.58 -6.36 -23.73
CA PRO A 696 -1.37 -6.89 -24.39
C PRO A 696 -1.38 -6.76 -25.93
N GLN A 697 -2.55 -6.67 -26.53
CA GLN A 697 -2.70 -6.42 -27.98
C GLN A 697 -2.11 -5.09 -28.44
N THR A 698 -2.08 -4.05 -27.57
CA THR A 698 -1.44 -2.77 -27.88
C THR A 698 0.09 -2.85 -27.92
N TRP A 699 0.70 -3.82 -27.24
CA TRP A 699 2.14 -4.06 -27.32
C TRP A 699 2.54 -4.57 -28.70
N LEU A 700 1.82 -5.54 -29.22
CA LEU A 700 2.01 -6.02 -30.59
C LEU A 700 1.71 -4.91 -31.62
N SER A 701 0.72 -4.06 -31.39
CA SER A 701 0.40 -2.96 -32.29
C SER A 701 1.43 -1.83 -32.24
N VAL A 702 1.99 -1.51 -31.06
CA VAL A 702 3.09 -0.52 -30.93
C VAL A 702 4.40 -1.06 -31.50
N PHE A 703 4.71 -2.35 -31.28
CA PHE A 703 5.93 -2.97 -31.84
C PHE A 703 5.82 -3.32 -33.34
N LEU A 704 4.64 -3.61 -33.81
CA LEU A 704 4.39 -3.99 -35.21
C LEU A 704 3.82 -2.85 -36.05
N GLY A 705 3.65 -1.67 -35.50
CA GLY A 705 3.19 -0.48 -36.23
C GLY A 705 1.73 -0.62 -36.74
N ARG A 706 0.88 -1.36 -36.02
CA ARG A 706 -0.53 -1.55 -36.37
C ARG A 706 -1.46 -0.98 -35.30
#